data_825b7f7fd98c16993c86db89afc8141f
#
_entry.id   825b7f7fd98c16993c86db89afc8141f
#
_cell.length_a   1.000
_cell.length_b   1.000
_cell.length_c   1.000
_cell.angle_alpha   90.00
_cell.angle_beta   90.00
_cell.angle_gamma   90.00
#
_symmetry.space_group_name_H-M   'P 1'
#
loop_
_entity.id
_entity.type
_entity.pdbx_description
1 polymer ?
#
loop_
_entity_poly.entity_id
_entity_poly.type
_entity_poly.pdbx_seq_one_letter_code
_entity_poly.pdbx_strand_id
1 'polypeptide(L)'
;MEIQKEKLSPMMQQYFALKEKYPDCVLFFRLGDFYEMFFDDAIRISRELELTLTGRDCGLKERAPMCGIPYHSVDMYLKRLVERGYKIAICEQLTDPATTKGLVERDVIRIVTPGTLIESNLLEEGANNYLCSLYFEEGGDCGLCFADLSTGDIIALLPEQKNLEANVIDALSRYTPAEILMNEDALLLKNVMEFIKIRLQCVVTMRDAECFSAERNHDFVCHQFQVPELSYLQLPETGSETAAVYGMMDYIKETQKNQIARFISLTVNDDDAYLGLDFNARRNLELTETLRGKERKGSLLWLMNTAKTSMGKRMLKTWIEQPLVQPAKIMARLDAVEIFVKKSVVLMEVRSILDSVYDLERLMTRVLYKTATPRDLKALATTARQIPALKAELEKVADRKLLARLLSQISNLDMVADLVDRAIVENPPVSVKDGGVIREGFHQDLDYLRGIMNGGNQIIEKMEQSERERTGIKGLKIGFNRVFGYYIEVTRSYYDLVPDDYVRKQTLTNCERFITPDLKKTENDILSAKEKALRLEESLYVEVRDCLAAQLKQVQETASAIAQVDVLAAFANVAIENQYTKPEIAMDGVIQIRGGRHPVVERMLSDDIFVPNDTYLDNKANRMLLITGPNMAGKSTYMRQVALITLMAQIGSFVPADYAKISVVDKIFTRVGASDDLTAGQSTFMVEMHEVSDILKYATPNSLVILDEVGRGTSTFDGVSIARAVAEYICNSRQIGCKTLFATHYHELIDLEHTIEGVKNYSIAVKKHGDTIRFLRKIVPGGIDDSYGIEVAKLAGLPEKVVKRARVLLRQMEQQIAAQNQKPEQSDDMQYNFAAMQQEQAVQMLKKTNLQELSDAECRQVLEEVTNLLRG
;
A
#
# COMPACT_ATOMS: atom_id res chain seq x y z
N MET A 1 29.40 29.83 -4.13
CA MET A 1 29.80 30.90 -5.10
C MET A 1 28.57 31.81 -5.29
N GLU A 2 28.67 33.10 -4.96
CA GLU A 2 27.61 34.04 -5.35
C GLU A 2 27.68 34.21 -6.88
N ILE A 3 26.74 33.61 -7.57
CA ILE A 3 26.64 33.70 -9.03
C ILE A 3 26.02 35.07 -9.36
N GLN A 4 26.75 35.90 -10.10
CA GLN A 4 26.22 37.18 -10.59
C GLN A 4 25.14 36.90 -11.66
N LYS A 5 23.90 36.83 -11.24
CA LYS A 5 22.74 36.41 -12.06
C LYS A 5 22.54 37.29 -13.30
N GLU A 6 22.88 38.55 -13.22
CA GLU A 6 22.77 39.51 -14.32
C GLU A 6 23.69 39.21 -15.52
N LYS A 7 24.77 38.46 -15.31
CA LYS A 7 25.70 38.06 -16.36
C LYS A 7 25.38 36.71 -17.03
N LEU A 8 24.38 36.05 -16.53
CA LEU A 8 23.94 34.74 -17.09
C LEU A 8 23.21 34.96 -18.40
N SER A 9 23.28 33.92 -19.26
CA SER A 9 22.45 33.86 -20.48
C SER A 9 20.96 33.90 -20.13
N PRO A 10 20.07 34.43 -21.01
CA PRO A 10 18.64 34.54 -20.70
C PRO A 10 17.99 33.23 -20.29
N MET A 11 18.41 32.11 -20.86
CA MET A 11 17.95 30.78 -20.50
C MET A 11 18.37 30.39 -19.08
N MET A 12 19.61 30.69 -18.68
CA MET A 12 20.10 30.42 -17.33
C MET A 12 19.44 31.32 -16.27
N GLN A 13 19.08 32.54 -16.64
CA GLN A 13 18.29 33.42 -15.78
C GLN A 13 16.91 32.81 -15.51
N GLN A 14 16.26 32.26 -16.55
CA GLN A 14 14.99 31.52 -16.42
C GLN A 14 15.14 30.28 -15.51
N TYR A 15 16.22 29.51 -15.67
CA TYR A 15 16.52 28.37 -14.83
C TYR A 15 16.64 28.76 -13.34
N PHE A 16 17.43 29.80 -13.05
CA PHE A 16 17.60 30.26 -11.67
C PHE A 16 16.32 30.80 -11.06
N ALA A 17 15.51 31.54 -11.82
CA ALA A 17 14.23 32.07 -11.36
C ALA A 17 13.27 30.93 -10.95
N LEU A 18 13.30 29.81 -11.68
CA LEU A 18 12.52 28.62 -11.33
C LEU A 18 13.14 27.87 -10.15
N LYS A 19 14.47 27.72 -10.13
CA LYS A 19 15.15 27.04 -9.01
C LYS A 19 14.94 27.74 -7.68
N GLU A 20 14.85 29.06 -7.66
CA GLU A 20 14.55 29.87 -6.46
C GLU A 20 13.12 29.66 -5.94
N LYS A 21 12.18 29.39 -6.83
CA LYS A 21 10.80 29.04 -6.44
C LYS A 21 10.70 27.61 -5.86
N TYR A 22 11.64 26.71 -6.24
CA TYR A 22 11.64 25.31 -5.85
C TYR A 22 13.02 24.87 -5.34
N PRO A 23 13.51 25.46 -4.23
CA PRO A 23 14.87 25.25 -3.75
C PRO A 23 15.14 23.78 -3.37
N ASP A 24 14.13 23.10 -2.79
CA ASP A 24 14.22 21.74 -2.29
C ASP A 24 14.04 20.66 -3.38
N CYS A 25 13.66 21.08 -4.61
CA CYS A 25 13.42 20.16 -5.71
C CYS A 25 14.63 20.08 -6.66
N VAL A 26 14.91 18.91 -7.20
CA VAL A 26 15.77 18.78 -8.38
C VAL A 26 15.01 19.26 -9.60
N LEU A 27 15.53 20.26 -10.30
CA LEU A 27 14.84 20.83 -11.45
C LEU A 27 15.20 20.09 -12.74
N PHE A 28 14.24 19.35 -13.31
CA PHE A 28 14.31 18.74 -14.63
C PHE A 28 13.89 19.76 -15.69
N PHE A 29 14.86 20.48 -16.23
CA PHE A 29 14.63 21.60 -17.12
C PHE A 29 14.62 21.16 -18.57
N ARG A 30 13.47 21.26 -19.26
CA ARG A 30 13.30 20.80 -20.64
C ARG A 30 14.07 21.64 -21.64
N LEU A 31 14.96 21.01 -22.40
CA LEU A 31 15.72 21.61 -23.51
C LEU A 31 15.73 20.66 -24.72
N GLY A 32 14.85 20.95 -25.69
CA GLY A 32 14.68 20.06 -26.83
C GLY A 32 14.24 18.67 -26.41
N ASP A 33 15.01 17.64 -26.75
CA ASP A 33 14.71 16.25 -26.45
C ASP A 33 15.26 15.75 -25.10
N PHE A 34 15.79 16.67 -24.25
CA PHE A 34 16.39 16.32 -22.98
C PHE A 34 15.75 17.11 -21.82
N TYR A 35 15.75 16.48 -20.65
CA TYR A 35 15.71 17.20 -19.38
C TYR A 35 17.15 17.38 -18.91
N GLU A 36 17.56 18.65 -18.78
CA GLU A 36 18.91 19.01 -18.36
C GLU A 36 18.87 19.57 -16.92
N MET A 37 19.83 19.18 -16.12
CA MET A 37 20.07 19.67 -14.77
C MET A 37 21.38 20.44 -14.76
N PHE A 38 21.45 21.49 -13.94
CA PHE A 38 22.62 22.39 -13.90
C PHE A 38 23.14 22.57 -12.47
N PHE A 39 24.40 23.03 -12.38
CA PHE A 39 25.09 23.36 -11.14
C PHE A 39 25.05 22.22 -10.10
N ASP A 40 24.62 22.51 -8.86
CA ASP A 40 24.62 21.57 -7.75
C ASP A 40 23.70 20.36 -8.02
N ASP A 41 22.55 20.59 -8.67
CA ASP A 41 21.66 19.52 -9.08
C ASP A 41 22.38 18.58 -10.05
N ALA A 42 23.11 19.09 -11.05
CA ALA A 42 23.84 18.26 -11.99
C ALA A 42 24.94 17.44 -11.31
N ILE A 43 25.72 18.05 -10.41
CA ILE A 43 26.79 17.38 -9.68
C ILE A 43 26.24 16.25 -8.81
N ARG A 44 25.13 16.50 -8.10
CA ARG A 44 24.49 15.52 -7.23
C ARG A 44 23.85 14.39 -8.03
N ILE A 45 23.02 14.72 -9.01
CA ILE A 45 22.26 13.74 -9.78
C ILE A 45 23.13 12.93 -10.73
N SER A 46 24.22 13.50 -11.29
CA SER A 46 25.15 12.72 -12.08
C SER A 46 25.77 11.56 -11.30
N ARG A 47 26.05 11.74 -10.01
CA ARG A 47 26.55 10.67 -9.12
C ARG A 47 25.48 9.66 -8.76
N GLU A 48 24.25 10.14 -8.44
CA GLU A 48 23.12 9.28 -8.06
C GLU A 48 22.65 8.36 -9.19
N LEU A 49 22.66 8.87 -10.42
CA LEU A 49 22.17 8.15 -11.59
C LEU A 49 23.28 7.60 -12.49
N GLU A 50 24.56 7.81 -12.12
CA GLU A 50 25.72 7.42 -12.91
C GLU A 50 25.72 8.05 -14.31
N LEU A 51 25.30 9.33 -14.41
CA LEU A 51 25.25 10.08 -15.65
C LEU A 51 26.58 10.80 -15.91
N THR A 52 26.91 11.00 -17.19
CA THR A 52 28.06 11.78 -17.58
C THR A 52 27.85 13.25 -17.21
N LEU A 53 28.74 13.79 -16.35
CA LEU A 53 28.78 15.21 -16.03
C LEU A 53 29.54 15.94 -17.15
N THR A 54 28.87 16.90 -17.77
CA THR A 54 29.40 17.75 -18.85
C THR A 54 29.36 19.21 -18.44
N GLY A 55 29.64 20.13 -19.37
CA GLY A 55 29.54 21.56 -19.09
C GLY A 55 28.84 22.29 -20.22
N ARG A 56 27.98 23.27 -19.87
CA ARG A 56 27.29 24.14 -20.83
C ARG A 56 27.71 25.59 -20.65
N ASP A 57 27.78 26.32 -21.75
CA ASP A 57 28.01 27.76 -21.70
C ASP A 57 26.82 28.47 -21.04
N CYS A 58 27.11 29.24 -20.00
CA CYS A 58 26.09 29.92 -19.20
C CYS A 58 26.22 31.47 -19.24
N GLY A 59 27.13 32.00 -20.06
CA GLY A 59 27.44 33.42 -20.12
C GLY A 59 28.54 33.88 -19.14
N LEU A 60 29.06 32.95 -18.30
CA LEU A 60 30.21 33.18 -17.41
C LEU A 60 31.49 32.61 -18.05
N LYS A 61 32.66 33.00 -17.48
CA LYS A 61 33.96 32.43 -17.92
C LYS A 61 34.05 30.92 -17.75
N GLU A 62 33.42 30.35 -16.72
CA GLU A 62 33.36 28.93 -16.46
C GLU A 62 32.05 28.36 -16.99
N ARG A 63 32.12 27.16 -17.56
CA ARG A 63 30.92 26.43 -18.01
C ARG A 63 30.14 25.92 -16.82
N ALA A 64 28.83 26.05 -16.86
CA ALA A 64 27.95 25.45 -15.85
C ALA A 64 28.04 23.92 -15.90
N PRO A 65 28.33 23.21 -14.78
CA PRO A 65 28.17 21.77 -14.72
C PRO A 65 26.76 21.36 -15.16
N MET A 66 26.65 20.34 -16.02
CA MET A 66 25.38 19.90 -16.60
C MET A 66 25.38 18.37 -16.72
N CYS A 67 24.27 17.76 -16.45
CA CYS A 67 23.93 16.41 -16.90
C CYS A 67 22.50 16.41 -17.46
N GLY A 68 22.16 15.43 -18.28
CA GLY A 68 20.87 15.38 -18.93
C GLY A 68 20.40 13.97 -19.21
N ILE A 69 19.09 13.80 -19.27
CA ILE A 69 18.41 12.55 -19.59
C ILE A 69 17.45 12.76 -20.75
N PRO A 70 17.29 11.80 -21.68
CA PRO A 70 16.29 11.90 -22.73
C PRO A 70 14.88 11.97 -22.16
N TYR A 71 14.04 12.88 -22.65
CA TYR A 71 12.69 13.07 -22.07
C TYR A 71 11.78 11.85 -22.15
N HIS A 72 11.94 11.05 -23.22
CA HIS A 72 11.15 9.84 -23.43
C HIS A 72 11.51 8.68 -22.49
N SER A 73 12.63 8.75 -21.81
CA SER A 73 13.08 7.76 -20.81
C SER A 73 13.09 8.30 -19.38
N VAL A 74 12.46 9.46 -19.15
CA VAL A 74 12.46 10.15 -17.84
C VAL A 74 11.94 9.28 -16.70
N ASP A 75 10.91 8.47 -16.92
CA ASP A 75 10.27 7.63 -15.90
C ASP A 75 11.27 6.70 -15.19
N MET A 76 12.16 6.06 -15.95
CA MET A 76 13.14 5.16 -15.35
C MET A 76 14.11 5.88 -14.38
N TYR A 77 14.43 7.14 -14.66
CA TYR A 77 15.27 7.96 -13.80
C TYR A 77 14.49 8.56 -12.64
N LEU A 78 13.23 8.97 -12.87
CA LEU A 78 12.32 9.43 -11.82
C LEU A 78 12.17 8.39 -10.71
N LYS A 79 11.92 7.11 -11.09
CA LYS A 79 11.80 6.01 -10.13
C LYS A 79 12.99 5.95 -9.18
N ARG A 80 14.20 5.89 -9.74
CA ARG A 80 15.45 5.80 -8.95
C ARG A 80 15.66 6.97 -8.00
N LEU A 81 15.27 8.18 -8.39
CA LEU A 81 15.42 9.38 -7.55
C LEU A 81 14.34 9.46 -6.48
N VAL A 82 13.10 9.17 -6.85
CA VAL A 82 11.97 9.19 -5.92
C VAL A 82 12.13 8.13 -4.82
N GLU A 83 12.57 6.90 -5.17
CA GLU A 83 12.89 5.85 -4.20
C GLU A 83 14.00 6.25 -3.20
N ARG A 84 14.85 7.23 -3.58
CA ARG A 84 15.87 7.83 -2.71
C ARG A 84 15.40 9.08 -1.97
N GLY A 85 14.11 9.41 -2.08
CA GLY A 85 13.49 10.54 -1.38
C GLY A 85 13.68 11.91 -2.03
N TYR A 86 14.15 11.98 -3.28
CA TYR A 86 14.26 13.25 -3.99
C TYR A 86 12.90 13.76 -4.47
N LYS A 87 12.69 15.08 -4.37
CA LYS A 87 11.57 15.79 -5.00
C LYS A 87 12.03 16.36 -6.33
N ILE A 88 11.26 16.15 -7.39
CA ILE A 88 11.65 16.52 -8.75
C ILE A 88 10.62 17.47 -9.33
N ALA A 89 11.05 18.68 -9.70
CA ALA A 89 10.24 19.64 -10.40
C ALA A 89 10.39 19.47 -11.91
N ILE A 90 9.32 19.04 -12.58
CA ILE A 90 9.28 18.86 -14.03
C ILE A 90 8.96 20.19 -14.69
N CYS A 91 9.93 20.73 -15.41
CA CYS A 91 9.81 21.99 -16.13
C CYS A 91 9.69 21.74 -17.63
N GLU A 92 8.56 22.15 -18.22
CA GLU A 92 8.24 21.99 -19.64
C GLU A 92 8.27 23.31 -20.41
N GLN A 93 8.39 23.22 -21.72
CA GLN A 93 8.29 24.34 -22.66
C GLN A 93 6.80 24.63 -22.88
N LEU A 94 6.36 25.85 -22.52
CA LEU A 94 4.97 26.28 -22.67
C LEU A 94 4.68 26.85 -24.07
N THR A 95 5.72 27.33 -24.75
CA THR A 95 5.62 27.87 -26.11
C THR A 95 6.37 26.99 -27.11
N ASP A 96 5.83 26.86 -28.32
CA ASP A 96 6.45 26.06 -29.38
C ASP A 96 7.76 26.70 -29.87
N PRO A 97 8.91 26.01 -29.76
CA PRO A 97 10.18 26.55 -30.22
C PRO A 97 10.21 26.92 -31.71
N ALA A 98 9.38 26.26 -32.52
CA ALA A 98 9.31 26.48 -33.99
C ALA A 98 8.60 27.80 -34.36
N THR A 99 7.70 28.27 -33.50
CA THR A 99 6.88 29.49 -33.76
C THR A 99 7.33 30.69 -32.95
N THR A 100 8.14 30.49 -31.90
CA THR A 100 8.54 31.56 -30.96
C THR A 100 9.75 32.32 -31.47
N LYS A 101 9.58 33.66 -31.71
CA LYS A 101 10.71 34.56 -31.97
C LYS A 101 11.27 35.04 -30.62
N GLY A 102 12.28 34.35 -30.09
CA GLY A 102 12.94 34.72 -28.82
C GLY A 102 13.14 33.56 -27.87
N LEU A 103 13.13 33.85 -26.56
CA LEU A 103 13.31 32.84 -25.52
C LEU A 103 12.00 32.05 -25.36
N VAL A 104 12.10 30.71 -25.45
CA VAL A 104 10.97 29.79 -25.17
C VAL A 104 10.60 29.92 -23.70
N GLU A 105 9.34 30.18 -23.40
CA GLU A 105 8.84 30.21 -22.04
C GLU A 105 8.76 28.81 -21.46
N ARG A 106 9.18 28.69 -20.19
CA ARG A 106 9.18 27.42 -19.45
C ARG A 106 8.63 27.67 -18.06
N ASP A 107 7.85 26.71 -17.57
CA ASP A 107 7.44 26.69 -16.16
C ASP A 107 7.40 25.25 -15.65
N VAL A 108 7.41 25.11 -14.33
CA VAL A 108 7.20 23.84 -13.66
C VAL A 108 5.73 23.47 -13.77
N ILE A 109 5.46 22.39 -14.46
CA ILE A 109 4.09 21.87 -14.67
C ILE A 109 3.65 20.96 -13.53
N ARG A 110 4.60 20.28 -12.87
CA ARG A 110 4.34 19.31 -11.80
C ARG A 110 5.59 19.09 -10.95
N ILE A 111 5.37 18.79 -9.66
CA ILE A 111 6.41 18.30 -8.74
C ILE A 111 6.12 16.82 -8.45
N VAL A 112 7.10 15.96 -8.68
CA VAL A 112 7.03 14.53 -8.40
C VAL A 112 7.74 14.25 -7.09
N THR A 113 7.02 13.62 -6.16
CA THR A 113 7.51 13.23 -4.84
C THR A 113 7.14 11.76 -4.57
N PRO A 114 7.69 11.11 -3.54
CA PRO A 114 7.35 9.71 -3.23
C PRO A 114 5.84 9.47 -3.09
N GLY A 115 5.11 10.39 -2.46
CA GLY A 115 3.67 10.28 -2.24
C GLY A 115 2.79 10.71 -3.41
N THR A 116 3.35 11.38 -4.43
CA THR A 116 2.58 11.96 -5.54
C THR A 116 2.77 11.23 -6.88
N LEU A 117 3.30 10.02 -6.88
CA LEU A 117 3.47 9.20 -8.07
C LEU A 117 2.11 8.73 -8.62
N ILE A 118 1.92 8.89 -9.94
CA ILE A 118 0.72 8.44 -10.68
C ILE A 118 1.04 7.51 -11.85
N GLU A 119 2.30 7.43 -12.26
CA GLU A 119 2.75 6.59 -13.35
C GLU A 119 2.75 5.11 -12.95
N SER A 120 1.96 4.29 -13.64
CA SER A 120 1.80 2.86 -13.30
C SER A 120 3.08 2.04 -13.44
N ASN A 121 4.01 2.45 -14.33
CA ASN A 121 5.32 1.82 -14.48
C ASN A 121 6.29 2.11 -13.33
N LEU A 122 6.00 3.13 -12.51
CA LEU A 122 6.76 3.47 -11.32
C LEU A 122 6.18 2.82 -10.05
N LEU A 123 4.93 2.41 -10.09
CA LEU A 123 4.17 1.88 -8.96
C LEU A 123 4.12 0.35 -8.98
N GLU A 124 4.08 -0.25 -7.80
CA GLU A 124 3.80 -1.68 -7.67
C GLU A 124 2.32 -1.95 -8.01
N GLU A 125 2.04 -2.95 -8.86
CA GLU A 125 0.69 -3.23 -9.35
C GLU A 125 -0.30 -3.56 -8.22
N GLY A 126 0.12 -4.34 -7.25
CA GLY A 126 -0.73 -4.84 -6.16
C GLY A 126 -0.63 -4.03 -4.87
N ALA A 127 -0.06 -2.81 -4.90
CA ALA A 127 0.08 -1.95 -3.74
C ALA A 127 -0.44 -0.54 -4.01
N ASN A 128 -1.00 0.09 -2.97
CA ASN A 128 -1.30 1.51 -2.97
C ASN A 128 -0.05 2.33 -2.69
N ASN A 129 -0.01 3.59 -3.14
CA ASN A 129 1.06 4.54 -2.87
C ASN A 129 0.49 5.71 -2.07
N TYR A 130 0.44 5.57 -0.76
CA TYR A 130 -0.18 6.59 0.08
C TYR A 130 0.75 7.76 0.36
N LEU A 131 0.19 8.96 0.20
CA LEU A 131 0.63 10.21 0.81
C LEU A 131 -0.18 10.38 2.11
N CYS A 132 0.47 10.74 3.22
CA CYS A 132 -0.19 11.02 4.49
C CYS A 132 -0.09 12.51 4.82
N SER A 133 -1.16 13.09 5.34
CA SER A 133 -1.16 14.40 6.00
C SER A 133 -1.52 14.18 7.46
N LEU A 134 -0.61 14.56 8.35
CA LEU A 134 -0.75 14.48 9.80
C LEU A 134 -0.82 15.89 10.37
N TYR A 135 -1.91 16.21 11.01
CA TYR A 135 -2.08 17.48 11.74
C TYR A 135 -2.25 17.21 13.22
N PHE A 136 -1.48 17.87 14.03
CA PHE A 136 -1.55 17.81 15.49
C PHE A 136 -1.51 19.20 16.09
N GLU A 137 -2.30 19.45 17.10
CA GLU A 137 -2.29 20.67 17.90
C GLU A 137 -1.95 20.31 19.35
N GLU A 138 -1.02 21.04 19.96
CA GLU A 138 -0.56 20.77 21.32
C GLU A 138 -1.73 20.79 22.33
N GLY A 139 -1.96 19.65 23.00
CA GLY A 139 -3.08 19.47 23.93
C GLY A 139 -4.44 19.20 23.28
N GLY A 140 -4.48 19.07 21.93
CA GLY A 140 -5.67 18.76 21.14
C GLY A 140 -5.64 17.37 20.52
N ASP A 141 -6.49 17.18 19.50
CA ASP A 141 -6.60 15.96 18.72
C ASP A 141 -5.54 15.88 17.62
N CYS A 142 -5.31 14.68 17.09
CA CYS A 142 -4.51 14.45 15.92
C CYS A 142 -5.40 14.00 14.77
N GLY A 143 -5.33 14.67 13.63
CA GLY A 143 -6.02 14.26 12.41
C GLY A 143 -5.06 13.63 11.42
N LEU A 144 -5.52 12.60 10.73
CA LEU A 144 -4.79 11.93 9.65
C LEU A 144 -5.61 11.95 8.37
N CYS A 145 -4.93 12.19 7.24
CA CYS A 145 -5.53 12.03 5.93
C CYS A 145 -4.55 11.22 5.05
N PHE A 146 -5.03 10.14 4.45
CA PHE A 146 -4.27 9.33 3.51
C PHE A 146 -4.85 9.47 2.11
N ALA A 147 -4.01 9.69 1.10
CA ALA A 147 -4.43 9.78 -0.29
C ALA A 147 -3.54 8.92 -1.18
N ASP A 148 -4.14 8.12 -2.05
CA ASP A 148 -3.45 7.49 -3.18
C ASP A 148 -3.84 8.22 -4.47
N LEU A 149 -2.93 9.04 -4.98
CA LEU A 149 -3.17 9.83 -6.18
C LEU A 149 -3.33 8.95 -7.42
N SER A 150 -2.81 7.73 -7.40
CA SER A 150 -2.88 6.82 -8.55
C SER A 150 -4.25 6.14 -8.70
N THR A 151 -5.01 6.01 -7.61
CA THR A 151 -6.37 5.43 -7.58
C THR A 151 -7.45 6.48 -7.37
N GLY A 152 -7.08 7.63 -6.79
CA GLY A 152 -8.00 8.71 -6.42
C GLY A 152 -8.70 8.47 -5.08
N ASP A 153 -8.20 7.56 -4.23
CA ASP A 153 -8.74 7.27 -2.91
C ASP A 153 -8.24 8.29 -1.89
N ILE A 154 -9.15 8.84 -1.09
CA ILE A 154 -8.84 9.67 0.08
C ILE A 154 -9.55 9.14 1.30
N ILE A 155 -8.82 9.03 2.41
CA ILE A 155 -9.31 8.51 3.68
C ILE A 155 -8.93 9.48 4.78
N ALA A 156 -9.90 10.00 5.52
CA ALA A 156 -9.69 10.83 6.71
C ALA A 156 -9.93 10.00 7.97
N LEU A 157 -9.11 10.20 8.99
CA LEU A 157 -9.14 9.49 10.27
C LEU A 157 -8.99 10.47 11.41
N LEU A 158 -9.74 10.24 12.49
CA LEU A 158 -9.55 10.88 13.79
C LEU A 158 -9.18 9.80 14.82
N PRO A 159 -7.87 9.53 15.05
CA PRO A 159 -7.45 8.58 16.08
C PRO A 159 -7.96 8.95 17.46
N GLU A 160 -8.42 7.98 18.25
CA GLU A 160 -8.86 8.22 19.62
C GLU A 160 -7.77 8.87 20.47
N GLN A 161 -8.13 9.91 21.26
CA GLN A 161 -7.21 10.60 22.17
C GLN A 161 -6.59 9.68 23.22
N LYS A 162 -7.38 8.70 23.69
CA LYS A 162 -6.86 7.67 24.59
C LYS A 162 -5.82 6.85 23.82
N ASN A 163 -4.53 7.07 24.13
CA ASN A 163 -3.35 6.52 23.42
C ASN A 163 -3.11 7.05 22.04
N LEU A 164 -3.25 8.32 21.88
CA LEU A 164 -3.12 9.00 20.62
C LEU A 164 -1.91 8.55 19.79
N GLU A 165 -0.70 8.53 20.39
CA GLU A 165 0.50 8.14 19.65
C GLU A 165 0.46 6.68 19.17
N ALA A 166 -0.08 5.74 19.97
CA ALA A 166 -0.22 4.34 19.55
C ALA A 166 -1.23 4.21 18.40
N ASN A 167 -2.36 4.88 18.48
CA ASN A 167 -3.40 4.84 17.43
C ASN A 167 -2.89 5.49 16.12
N VAL A 168 -2.10 6.56 16.22
CA VAL A 168 -1.41 7.17 15.06
C VAL A 168 -0.40 6.18 14.44
N ILE A 169 0.39 5.51 15.27
CA ILE A 169 1.35 4.49 14.81
C ILE A 169 0.61 3.34 14.11
N ASP A 170 -0.51 2.88 14.64
CA ASP A 170 -1.31 1.82 14.04
C ASP A 170 -1.88 2.23 12.68
N ALA A 171 -2.38 3.46 12.55
CA ALA A 171 -2.82 4.01 11.27
C ALA A 171 -1.65 4.11 10.27
N LEU A 172 -0.50 4.66 10.68
CA LEU A 172 0.69 4.76 9.82
C LEU A 172 1.21 3.38 9.40
N SER A 173 1.15 2.39 10.28
CA SER A 173 1.55 1.01 9.96
C SER A 173 0.59 0.31 9.00
N ARG A 174 -0.70 0.64 9.06
CA ARG A 174 -1.76 0.12 8.19
C ARG A 174 -1.60 0.61 6.76
N TYR A 175 -1.41 1.91 6.58
CA TYR A 175 -1.36 2.52 5.26
C TYR A 175 0.06 2.61 4.68
N THR A 176 1.10 2.50 5.51
CA THR A 176 2.53 2.54 5.11
C THR A 176 2.81 3.63 4.07
N PRO A 177 2.62 4.93 4.42
CA PRO A 177 2.75 6.03 3.48
C PRO A 177 4.20 6.18 2.97
N ALA A 178 4.34 6.51 1.68
CA ALA A 178 5.63 6.81 1.06
C ALA A 178 6.15 8.21 1.46
N GLU A 179 5.23 9.12 1.80
CA GLU A 179 5.54 10.48 2.23
C GLU A 179 4.54 10.93 3.28
N ILE A 180 5.01 11.70 4.29
CA ILE A 180 4.17 12.27 5.35
C ILE A 180 4.36 13.79 5.36
N LEU A 181 3.25 14.50 5.27
CA LEU A 181 3.15 15.94 5.50
C LEU A 181 2.81 16.18 6.97
N MET A 182 3.44 17.12 7.63
CA MET A 182 3.10 17.44 9.02
C MET A 182 3.36 18.90 9.36
N ASN A 183 2.62 19.40 10.34
CA ASN A 183 2.87 20.70 10.97
C ASN A 183 3.96 20.59 12.06
N GLU A 184 4.45 21.71 12.56
CA GLU A 184 5.55 21.75 13.53
C GLU A 184 5.18 21.08 14.86
N ASP A 185 3.94 21.24 15.34
CA ASP A 185 3.48 20.65 16.60
C ASP A 185 3.49 19.12 16.58
N ALA A 186 3.37 18.50 15.42
CA ALA A 186 3.46 17.04 15.27
C ALA A 186 4.80 16.47 15.74
N LEU A 187 5.87 17.28 15.79
CA LEU A 187 7.18 16.90 16.35
C LEU A 187 7.12 16.58 17.85
N LEU A 188 6.09 17.03 18.56
CA LEU A 188 5.85 16.72 19.97
C LEU A 188 5.45 15.27 20.19
N LEU A 189 4.93 14.57 19.17
CA LEU A 189 4.56 13.15 19.20
C LEU A 189 5.82 12.27 19.09
N LYS A 190 6.56 12.13 20.18
CA LYS A 190 7.91 11.54 20.18
C LYS A 190 7.95 10.10 19.70
N ASN A 191 6.99 9.26 20.13
CA ASN A 191 6.95 7.84 19.74
C ASN A 191 6.58 7.70 18.26
N VAL A 192 5.70 8.58 17.74
CA VAL A 192 5.35 8.63 16.32
C VAL A 192 6.57 9.01 15.48
N MET A 193 7.32 10.04 15.91
CA MET A 193 8.53 10.48 15.19
C MET A 193 9.61 9.39 15.19
N GLU A 194 9.79 8.69 16.29
CA GLU A 194 10.71 7.55 16.37
C GLU A 194 10.27 6.41 15.44
N PHE A 195 8.98 6.09 15.43
CA PHE A 195 8.41 5.09 14.54
C PHE A 195 8.63 5.44 13.05
N ILE A 196 8.34 6.68 12.65
CA ILE A 196 8.56 7.16 11.28
C ILE A 196 10.04 7.00 10.89
N LYS A 197 10.95 7.44 11.76
CA LYS A 197 12.40 7.42 11.48
C LYS A 197 12.98 6.02 11.41
N ILE A 198 12.59 5.13 12.31
CA ILE A 198 13.23 3.80 12.47
C ILE A 198 12.50 2.74 11.62
N ARG A 199 11.18 2.79 11.57
CA ARG A 199 10.36 1.71 10.98
C ARG A 199 9.86 2.03 9.58
N LEU A 200 9.21 3.15 9.38
CA LEU A 200 8.66 3.53 8.08
C LEU A 200 9.74 3.99 7.12
N GLN A 201 10.71 4.78 7.60
CA GLN A 201 11.80 5.35 6.79
C GLN A 201 11.27 6.11 5.56
N CYS A 202 10.07 6.69 5.65
CA CYS A 202 9.46 7.47 4.59
C CYS A 202 9.93 8.93 4.60
N VAL A 203 9.64 9.66 3.53
CA VAL A 203 9.98 11.09 3.43
C VAL A 203 9.01 11.90 4.29
N VAL A 204 9.57 12.81 5.10
CA VAL A 204 8.79 13.76 5.89
C VAL A 204 8.91 15.14 5.28
N THR A 205 7.76 15.78 5.05
CA THR A 205 7.67 17.14 4.51
C THR A 205 6.98 18.03 5.54
N MET A 206 7.76 18.98 6.12
CA MET A 206 7.20 19.96 7.05
C MET A 206 6.38 21.00 6.28
N ARG A 207 5.23 21.37 6.84
CA ARG A 207 4.31 22.38 6.28
C ARG A 207 3.93 23.40 7.33
N ASP A 208 3.80 24.66 6.90
CA ASP A 208 3.32 25.72 7.78
C ASP A 208 1.88 25.47 8.23
N ALA A 209 1.52 25.90 9.44
CA ALA A 209 0.18 25.69 9.99
C ALA A 209 -0.94 26.29 9.10
N GLU A 210 -0.67 27.36 8.37
CA GLU A 210 -1.60 27.97 7.43
C GLU A 210 -2.04 27.01 6.31
N CYS A 211 -1.20 26.04 5.93
CA CYS A 211 -1.56 25.03 4.91
C CYS A 211 -2.69 24.10 5.37
N PHE A 212 -2.91 23.99 6.68
CA PHE A 212 -3.96 23.15 7.29
C PHE A 212 -5.21 24.00 7.66
N SER A 213 -5.27 25.27 7.32
CA SER A 213 -6.35 26.17 7.71
C SER A 213 -7.54 26.12 6.75
N ALA A 214 -8.75 26.31 7.32
CA ALA A 214 -9.98 26.45 6.56
C ALA A 214 -9.97 27.70 5.65
N GLU A 215 -9.43 28.81 6.14
CA GLU A 215 -9.37 30.08 5.41
C GLU A 215 -8.71 29.94 4.04
N ARG A 216 -7.71 29.08 3.95
CA ARG A 216 -6.96 28.83 2.71
C ARG A 216 -7.56 27.76 1.81
N ASN A 217 -8.20 26.72 2.39
CA ASN A 217 -8.47 25.48 1.67
C ASN A 217 -9.94 25.08 1.64
N HIS A 218 -10.85 25.65 2.44
CA HIS A 218 -12.24 25.27 2.51
C HIS A 218 -12.93 25.27 1.13
N ASP A 219 -12.92 26.40 0.43
CA ASP A 219 -13.56 26.53 -0.87
C ASP A 219 -12.96 25.61 -1.91
N PHE A 220 -11.64 25.39 -1.84
CA PHE A 220 -10.93 24.48 -2.74
C PHE A 220 -11.38 23.04 -2.52
N VAL A 221 -11.51 22.58 -1.26
CA VAL A 221 -11.99 21.23 -0.93
C VAL A 221 -13.42 21.06 -1.40
N CYS A 222 -14.34 21.97 -1.05
CA CYS A 222 -15.74 21.93 -1.49
C CYS A 222 -15.87 21.88 -3.03
N HIS A 223 -15.09 22.70 -3.73
CA HIS A 223 -15.07 22.70 -5.19
C HIS A 223 -14.53 21.38 -5.76
N GLN A 224 -13.48 20.82 -5.13
CA GLN A 224 -12.83 19.61 -5.61
C GLN A 224 -13.76 18.39 -5.52
N PHE A 225 -14.54 18.28 -4.45
CA PHE A 225 -15.51 17.19 -4.26
C PHE A 225 -16.91 17.52 -4.80
N GLN A 226 -17.12 18.72 -5.34
CA GLN A 226 -18.42 19.20 -5.87
C GLN A 226 -19.52 19.15 -4.82
N VAL A 227 -19.21 19.51 -3.59
CA VAL A 227 -20.16 19.58 -2.48
C VAL A 227 -20.33 21.04 -2.03
N PRO A 228 -21.55 21.43 -1.56
CA PRO A 228 -21.77 22.77 -1.06
C PRO A 228 -21.13 23.03 0.31
N GLU A 229 -20.99 22.00 1.16
CA GLU A 229 -20.46 22.05 2.51
C GLU A 229 -19.73 20.75 2.87
N LEU A 230 -18.81 20.80 3.83
CA LEU A 230 -18.03 19.65 4.31
C LEU A 230 -18.88 18.55 4.96
N SER A 231 -20.04 18.91 5.50
CA SER A 231 -21.01 17.98 6.08
C SER A 231 -21.44 16.87 5.13
N TYR A 232 -21.48 17.15 3.79
CA TYR A 232 -21.77 16.15 2.76
C TYR A 232 -20.62 15.11 2.60
N LEU A 233 -19.42 15.44 3.07
CA LEU A 233 -18.27 14.55 3.13
C LEU A 233 -18.13 13.84 4.48
N GLN A 234 -19.08 14.05 5.40
CA GLN A 234 -19.03 13.58 6.79
C GLN A 234 -17.83 14.14 7.57
N LEU A 235 -17.32 15.30 7.15
CA LEU A 235 -16.28 16.04 7.86
C LEU A 235 -16.90 17.14 8.73
N PRO A 236 -16.43 17.34 9.96
CA PRO A 236 -16.82 18.49 10.78
C PRO A 236 -16.24 19.78 10.18
N GLU A 237 -16.91 20.91 10.40
CA GLU A 237 -16.38 22.22 9.94
C GLU A 237 -15.03 22.58 10.62
N THR A 238 -14.87 22.19 11.87
CA THR A 238 -13.65 22.34 12.64
C THR A 238 -13.28 21.00 13.26
N GLY A 239 -12.08 20.49 12.95
CA GLY A 239 -11.57 19.22 13.46
C GLY A 239 -10.18 18.94 12.92
N SER A 240 -9.39 18.18 13.66
CA SER A 240 -8.03 17.83 13.25
C SER A 240 -8.00 16.99 11.99
N GLU A 241 -9.00 16.10 11.79
CA GLU A 241 -9.14 15.30 10.56
C GLU A 241 -9.44 16.19 9.35
N THR A 242 -10.24 17.25 9.52
CA THR A 242 -10.52 18.24 8.48
C THR A 242 -9.29 19.06 8.16
N ALA A 243 -8.53 19.49 9.19
CA ALA A 243 -7.25 20.16 9.02
C ALA A 243 -6.25 19.28 8.24
N ALA A 244 -6.18 17.98 8.57
CA ALA A 244 -5.33 17.05 7.81
C ALA A 244 -5.76 16.93 6.33
N VAL A 245 -7.07 16.95 6.03
CA VAL A 245 -7.58 17.02 4.65
C VAL A 245 -7.16 18.31 3.97
N TYR A 246 -7.25 19.45 4.65
CA TYR A 246 -6.76 20.73 4.10
C TYR A 246 -5.28 20.70 3.75
N GLY A 247 -4.43 20.23 4.66
CA GLY A 247 -2.99 20.08 4.42
C GLY A 247 -2.68 19.16 3.23
N MET A 248 -3.42 18.05 3.10
CA MET A 248 -3.35 17.14 1.96
C MET A 248 -3.69 17.85 0.65
N MET A 249 -4.82 18.54 0.61
CA MET A 249 -5.32 19.19 -0.61
C MET A 249 -4.46 20.40 -1.01
N ASP A 250 -3.92 21.16 -0.05
CA ASP A 250 -2.98 22.26 -0.31
C ASP A 250 -1.70 21.73 -0.98
N TYR A 251 -1.16 20.63 -0.48
CA TYR A 251 0.03 20.01 -1.05
C TYR A 251 -0.21 19.44 -2.46
N ILE A 252 -1.35 18.79 -2.68
CA ILE A 252 -1.73 18.30 -4.01
C ILE A 252 -1.87 19.47 -4.98
N LYS A 253 -2.49 20.57 -4.56
CA LYS A 253 -2.60 21.80 -5.36
C LYS A 253 -1.23 22.37 -5.73
N GLU A 254 -0.31 22.42 -4.80
CA GLU A 254 1.05 22.91 -5.03
C GLU A 254 1.83 21.99 -5.99
N THR A 255 1.76 20.67 -5.77
CA THR A 255 2.55 19.68 -6.53
C THR A 255 1.99 19.39 -7.91
N GLN A 256 0.67 19.29 -8.06
CA GLN A 256 0.02 18.96 -9.33
C GLN A 256 -0.40 20.19 -10.16
N LYS A 257 -0.42 21.38 -9.55
CA LYS A 257 -0.72 22.66 -10.23
C LYS A 257 -1.99 22.62 -11.08
N ASN A 258 -1.84 22.73 -12.40
CA ASN A 258 -2.95 22.75 -13.38
C ASN A 258 -3.49 21.35 -13.73
N GLN A 259 -2.88 20.30 -13.16
CA GLN A 259 -3.26 18.91 -13.42
C GLN A 259 -3.98 18.28 -12.22
N ILE A 260 -4.69 19.05 -11.42
CA ILE A 260 -5.40 18.54 -10.25
C ILE A 260 -6.56 17.68 -10.74
N ALA A 261 -6.46 16.37 -10.52
CA ALA A 261 -7.56 15.46 -10.75
C ALA A 261 -8.68 15.71 -9.73
N ARG A 262 -9.91 15.54 -10.14
CA ARG A 262 -11.05 15.58 -9.24
C ARG A 262 -11.11 14.27 -8.48
N PHE A 263 -10.98 14.35 -7.15
CA PHE A 263 -11.31 13.24 -6.28
C PHE A 263 -12.83 13.10 -6.21
N ILE A 264 -13.33 11.88 -6.20
CA ILE A 264 -14.78 11.65 -6.22
C ILE A 264 -15.31 11.36 -4.84
N SER A 265 -14.53 10.66 -4.02
CA SER A 265 -14.94 10.25 -2.69
C SER A 265 -13.85 10.53 -1.67
N LEU A 266 -14.27 11.03 -0.55
CA LEU A 266 -13.53 11.03 0.68
C LEU A 266 -14.25 10.07 1.61
N THR A 267 -13.52 9.13 2.20
CA THR A 267 -14.05 8.21 3.20
C THR A 267 -13.56 8.67 4.56
N VAL A 268 -14.49 9.02 5.44
CA VAL A 268 -14.19 9.17 6.86
C VAL A 268 -14.26 7.77 7.46
N ASN A 269 -13.14 7.25 7.93
CA ASN A 269 -13.07 5.88 8.42
C ASN A 269 -13.47 5.83 9.90
N ASP A 270 -14.38 4.91 10.21
CA ASP A 270 -14.75 4.53 11.55
C ASP A 270 -13.91 3.29 11.93
N ASP A 271 -12.91 3.48 12.78
CA ASP A 271 -12.01 2.39 13.21
C ASP A 271 -12.78 1.31 13.98
N ASP A 272 -13.93 1.62 14.59
CA ASP A 272 -14.79 0.65 15.28
C ASP A 272 -15.47 -0.35 14.33
N ALA A 273 -15.46 -0.10 13.04
CA ALA A 273 -16.00 -1.02 12.03
C ALA A 273 -15.09 -2.21 11.74
N TYR A 274 -13.83 -2.16 12.18
CA TYR A 274 -12.79 -3.13 11.87
C TYR A 274 -12.13 -3.73 13.09
N LEU A 275 -11.58 -4.94 12.93
CA LEU A 275 -10.78 -5.62 13.94
C LEU A 275 -9.52 -4.80 14.25
N GLY A 276 -9.32 -4.42 15.50
CA GLY A 276 -8.11 -3.75 15.97
C GLY A 276 -6.88 -4.67 15.85
N LEU A 277 -5.94 -4.27 15.02
CA LEU A 277 -4.65 -4.92 14.85
C LEU A 277 -3.56 -3.87 15.07
N ASP A 278 -2.83 -3.98 16.15
CA ASP A 278 -1.68 -3.11 16.38
C ASP A 278 -0.51 -3.47 15.44
N PHE A 279 0.51 -2.61 15.42
CA PHE A 279 1.72 -2.84 14.64
C PHE A 279 2.36 -4.21 14.96
N ASN A 280 2.39 -4.59 16.23
CA ASN A 280 2.98 -5.85 16.67
C ASN A 280 2.18 -7.06 16.19
N ALA A 281 0.84 -7.01 16.23
CA ALA A 281 -0.01 -8.08 15.72
C ALA A 281 0.17 -8.28 14.22
N ARG A 282 0.18 -7.20 13.42
CA ARG A 282 0.42 -7.28 11.97
C ARG A 282 1.75 -7.93 11.64
N ARG A 283 2.81 -7.47 12.32
CA ARG A 283 4.18 -7.97 12.15
C ARG A 283 4.32 -9.42 12.62
N ASN A 284 3.86 -9.74 13.83
CA ASN A 284 4.04 -11.05 14.45
C ASN A 284 3.22 -12.14 13.77
N LEU A 285 2.06 -11.80 13.19
CA LEU A 285 1.23 -12.70 12.40
C LEU A 285 1.70 -12.80 10.93
N GLU A 286 2.71 -12.04 10.54
CA GLU A 286 3.26 -12.02 9.18
C GLU A 286 2.17 -11.83 8.12
N LEU A 287 1.32 -10.80 8.30
CA LEU A 287 0.15 -10.60 7.46
C LEU A 287 0.52 -10.25 6.02
N THR A 288 1.46 -9.32 5.82
CA THR A 288 1.85 -8.81 4.50
C THR A 288 3.28 -9.16 4.10
N GLU A 289 4.17 -9.31 5.09
CA GLU A 289 5.59 -9.65 4.91
C GLU A 289 6.09 -10.53 6.06
N THR A 290 7.21 -11.23 5.85
CA THR A 290 7.83 -12.09 6.87
C THR A 290 8.64 -11.28 7.88
N LEU A 291 8.70 -11.76 9.14
CA LEU A 291 9.52 -11.14 10.20
C LEU A 291 11.01 -11.09 9.84
N ARG A 292 11.52 -12.15 9.20
CA ARG A 292 12.91 -12.25 8.77
C ARG A 292 12.97 -12.03 7.27
N GLY A 293 13.70 -11.02 6.83
CA GLY A 293 13.94 -10.72 5.42
C GLY A 293 12.91 -9.80 4.77
N LYS A 294 11.79 -9.46 5.43
CA LYS A 294 10.73 -8.60 4.88
C LYS A 294 10.27 -9.06 3.49
N GLU A 295 10.22 -10.37 3.28
CA GLU A 295 9.78 -10.98 2.03
C GLU A 295 8.26 -11.15 2.01
N ARG A 296 7.67 -10.96 0.85
CA ARG A 296 6.24 -11.25 0.65
C ARG A 296 5.95 -12.75 0.72
N LYS A 297 6.84 -13.58 0.16
CA LYS A 297 6.71 -15.04 0.20
C LYS A 297 6.82 -15.56 1.63
N GLY A 298 5.79 -16.27 2.08
CA GLY A 298 5.69 -16.75 3.46
C GLY A 298 4.78 -15.92 4.35
N SER A 299 4.14 -14.86 3.82
CA SER A 299 3.10 -14.09 4.53
C SER A 299 1.69 -14.61 4.23
N LEU A 300 0.70 -14.17 5.02
CA LEU A 300 -0.72 -14.48 4.75
C LEU A 300 -1.16 -13.90 3.40
N LEU A 301 -0.76 -12.65 3.10
CA LEU A 301 -1.05 -12.01 1.83
C LEU A 301 -0.51 -12.82 0.64
N TRP A 302 0.70 -13.36 0.74
CA TRP A 302 1.24 -14.21 -0.31
C TRP A 302 0.39 -15.44 -0.58
N LEU A 303 -0.09 -16.11 0.47
CA LEU A 303 -0.96 -17.29 0.34
C LEU A 303 -2.31 -16.94 -0.31
N MET A 304 -2.92 -15.85 0.16
CA MET A 304 -4.27 -15.46 -0.25
C MET A 304 -4.31 -14.76 -1.62
N ASN A 305 -3.17 -14.21 -2.09
CA ASN A 305 -3.10 -13.38 -3.28
C ASN A 305 -3.14 -14.20 -4.57
N THR A 306 -4.31 -14.76 -4.86
CA THR A 306 -4.64 -15.37 -6.14
C THR A 306 -5.55 -14.50 -7.01
N ALA A 307 -5.79 -13.23 -6.61
CA ALA A 307 -6.54 -12.25 -7.37
C ALA A 307 -5.90 -12.00 -8.74
N LYS A 308 -6.73 -11.78 -9.76
CA LYS A 308 -6.33 -11.63 -11.14
C LYS A 308 -6.02 -10.18 -11.50
N THR A 309 -6.85 -9.25 -11.01
CA THR A 309 -6.72 -7.83 -11.31
C THR A 309 -5.83 -7.10 -10.31
N SER A 310 -5.16 -6.03 -10.74
CA SER A 310 -4.37 -5.18 -9.84
C SER A 310 -5.24 -4.52 -8.76
N MET A 311 -6.47 -4.12 -9.12
CA MET A 311 -7.47 -3.59 -8.19
C MET A 311 -7.85 -4.62 -7.12
N GLY A 312 -8.11 -5.86 -7.52
CA GLY A 312 -8.39 -6.96 -6.58
C GLY A 312 -7.22 -7.27 -5.65
N LYS A 313 -5.98 -7.22 -6.14
CA LYS A 313 -4.77 -7.40 -5.30
C LYS A 313 -4.64 -6.32 -4.23
N ARG A 314 -4.91 -5.03 -4.57
CA ARG A 314 -4.91 -3.93 -3.61
C ARG A 314 -6.03 -4.10 -2.57
N MET A 315 -7.23 -4.40 -3.03
CA MET A 315 -8.38 -4.62 -2.14
C MET A 315 -8.18 -5.82 -1.22
N LEU A 316 -7.56 -6.90 -1.68
CA LEU A 316 -7.23 -8.05 -0.86
C LEU A 316 -6.29 -7.67 0.29
N LYS A 317 -5.25 -6.88 0.00
CA LYS A 317 -4.34 -6.36 1.04
C LYS A 317 -5.12 -5.55 2.07
N THR A 318 -5.98 -4.63 1.63
CA THR A 318 -6.84 -3.84 2.52
C THR A 318 -7.75 -4.73 3.39
N TRP A 319 -8.37 -5.76 2.83
CA TRP A 319 -9.23 -6.66 3.61
C TRP A 319 -8.47 -7.48 4.65
N ILE A 320 -7.23 -7.86 4.38
CA ILE A 320 -6.37 -8.55 5.36
C ILE A 320 -5.96 -7.60 6.49
N GLU A 321 -5.67 -6.35 6.18
CA GLU A 321 -5.26 -5.33 7.15
C GLU A 321 -6.43 -4.73 7.93
N GLN A 322 -7.66 -4.85 7.41
CA GLN A 322 -8.90 -4.33 8.00
C GLN A 322 -9.99 -5.42 8.03
N PRO A 323 -9.82 -6.48 8.86
CA PRO A 323 -10.86 -7.49 9.02
C PRO A 323 -12.12 -6.90 9.65
N LEU A 324 -13.28 -7.44 9.30
CA LEU A 324 -14.57 -6.92 9.75
C LEU A 324 -14.91 -7.38 11.17
N VAL A 325 -15.61 -6.53 11.94
CA VAL A 325 -16.23 -6.91 13.22
C VAL A 325 -17.76 -7.06 13.12
N GLN A 326 -18.37 -6.70 12.00
CA GLN A 326 -19.81 -6.82 11.80
C GLN A 326 -20.19 -8.20 11.25
N PRO A 327 -20.89 -9.06 12.03
CA PRO A 327 -21.21 -10.44 11.62
C PRO A 327 -21.98 -10.51 10.30
N ALA A 328 -22.90 -9.57 10.08
CA ALA A 328 -23.70 -9.55 8.85
C ALA A 328 -22.84 -9.34 7.58
N LYS A 329 -21.82 -8.47 7.65
CA LYS A 329 -20.90 -8.22 6.53
C LYS A 329 -19.96 -9.42 6.32
N ILE A 330 -19.48 -10.03 7.41
CA ILE A 330 -18.64 -11.24 7.37
C ILE A 330 -19.42 -12.39 6.71
N MET A 331 -20.62 -12.68 7.19
CA MET A 331 -21.48 -13.75 6.62
C MET A 331 -21.80 -13.49 5.15
N ALA A 332 -22.05 -12.24 4.74
CA ALA A 332 -22.30 -11.91 3.35
C ALA A 332 -21.11 -12.26 2.45
N ARG A 333 -19.87 -12.01 2.89
CA ARG A 333 -18.65 -12.45 2.17
C ARG A 333 -18.53 -13.96 2.13
N LEU A 334 -18.70 -14.65 3.27
CA LEU A 334 -18.65 -16.12 3.36
C LEU A 334 -19.68 -16.78 2.46
N ASP A 335 -20.89 -16.25 2.38
CA ASP A 335 -21.95 -16.76 1.51
C ASP A 335 -21.60 -16.58 0.02
N ALA A 336 -20.96 -15.47 -0.33
CA ALA A 336 -20.48 -15.22 -1.70
C ALA A 336 -19.32 -16.18 -2.06
N VAL A 337 -18.40 -16.43 -1.14
CA VAL A 337 -17.33 -17.42 -1.33
C VAL A 337 -17.93 -18.83 -1.48
N GLU A 338 -18.91 -19.18 -0.65
CA GLU A 338 -19.56 -20.50 -0.69
C GLU A 338 -20.20 -20.81 -2.05
N ILE A 339 -20.88 -19.84 -2.65
CA ILE A 339 -21.53 -20.07 -3.94
C ILE A 339 -20.49 -20.26 -5.06
N PHE A 340 -19.38 -19.52 -5.03
CA PHE A 340 -18.27 -19.73 -5.96
C PHE A 340 -17.62 -21.12 -5.77
N VAL A 341 -17.42 -21.57 -4.55
CA VAL A 341 -16.90 -22.92 -4.26
C VAL A 341 -17.85 -23.99 -4.78
N LYS A 342 -19.16 -23.83 -4.59
CA LYS A 342 -20.19 -24.78 -5.09
C LYS A 342 -20.31 -24.78 -6.62
N LYS A 343 -20.15 -23.62 -7.26
CA LYS A 343 -20.21 -23.44 -8.72
C LYS A 343 -18.82 -23.20 -9.31
N SER A 344 -17.92 -24.14 -9.13
CA SER A 344 -16.50 -24.01 -9.52
C SER A 344 -16.27 -23.70 -11.00
N VAL A 345 -17.16 -24.14 -11.89
CA VAL A 345 -17.10 -23.81 -13.33
C VAL A 345 -17.29 -22.30 -13.52
N VAL A 346 -18.29 -21.70 -12.87
CA VAL A 346 -18.53 -20.25 -12.92
C VAL A 346 -17.33 -19.50 -12.34
N LEU A 347 -16.75 -19.99 -11.24
CA LEU A 347 -15.54 -19.42 -10.67
C LEU A 347 -14.38 -19.38 -11.68
N MET A 348 -14.15 -20.47 -12.41
CA MET A 348 -13.08 -20.55 -13.41
C MET A 348 -13.31 -19.55 -14.56
N GLU A 349 -14.55 -19.46 -15.07
CA GLU A 349 -14.89 -18.52 -16.14
C GLU A 349 -14.74 -17.06 -15.67
N VAL A 350 -15.27 -16.71 -14.49
CA VAL A 350 -15.10 -15.39 -13.90
C VAL A 350 -13.61 -15.04 -13.77
N ARG A 351 -12.79 -15.94 -13.25
CA ARG A 351 -11.35 -15.74 -13.12
C ARG A 351 -10.62 -15.60 -14.47
N SER A 352 -11.06 -16.32 -15.47
CA SER A 352 -10.53 -16.22 -16.84
C SER A 352 -10.83 -14.86 -17.46
N ILE A 353 -12.05 -14.35 -17.27
CA ILE A 353 -12.43 -13.01 -17.76
C ILE A 353 -11.65 -11.92 -17.00
N LEU A 354 -11.54 -12.04 -15.68
CA LEU A 354 -10.81 -11.08 -14.84
C LEU A 354 -9.31 -10.99 -15.20
N ASP A 355 -8.70 -12.05 -15.72
CA ASP A 355 -7.31 -12.05 -16.18
C ASP A 355 -7.05 -11.09 -17.35
N SER A 356 -8.09 -10.75 -18.10
CA SER A 356 -8.06 -9.79 -19.22
C SER A 356 -8.53 -8.38 -18.84
N VAL A 357 -8.86 -8.13 -17.57
CA VAL A 357 -9.31 -6.84 -17.06
C VAL A 357 -8.11 -6.02 -16.60
N TYR A 358 -7.90 -4.87 -17.25
CA TYR A 358 -6.86 -3.91 -16.87
C TYR A 358 -7.27 -3.09 -15.64
N ASP A 359 -6.32 -2.36 -15.09
CA ASP A 359 -6.51 -1.51 -13.90
C ASP A 359 -7.33 -0.26 -14.23
N LEU A 360 -8.65 -0.36 -14.12
CA LEU A 360 -9.59 0.72 -14.40
C LEU A 360 -9.35 1.95 -13.52
N GLU A 361 -8.98 1.77 -12.25
CA GLU A 361 -8.74 2.87 -11.32
C GLU A 361 -7.56 3.71 -11.81
N ARG A 362 -6.40 3.10 -12.05
CA ARG A 362 -5.20 3.80 -12.52
C ARG A 362 -5.32 4.31 -13.95
N LEU A 363 -6.03 3.59 -14.83
CA LEU A 363 -6.29 4.06 -16.19
C LEU A 363 -7.13 5.33 -16.17
N MET A 364 -8.20 5.33 -15.38
CA MET A 364 -9.10 6.48 -15.29
C MET A 364 -8.42 7.69 -14.65
N THR A 365 -7.61 7.47 -13.64
CA THR A 365 -6.80 8.52 -13.01
C THR A 365 -5.86 9.18 -14.03
N ARG A 366 -5.20 8.41 -14.90
CA ARG A 366 -4.35 8.96 -15.96
C ARG A 366 -5.15 9.78 -16.99
N VAL A 367 -6.37 9.38 -17.27
CA VAL A 367 -7.29 10.17 -18.13
C VAL A 367 -7.54 11.54 -17.49
N LEU A 368 -7.83 11.57 -16.19
CA LEU A 368 -8.08 12.80 -15.43
C LEU A 368 -6.86 13.72 -15.32
N TYR A 369 -5.69 13.15 -15.03
CA TYR A 369 -4.42 13.89 -14.98
C TYR A 369 -3.88 14.28 -16.35
N LYS A 370 -4.61 13.97 -17.44
CA LYS A 370 -4.24 14.25 -18.84
C LYS A 370 -2.92 13.61 -19.27
N THR A 371 -2.49 12.56 -18.56
CA THR A 371 -1.27 11.79 -18.83
C THR A 371 -1.54 10.47 -19.57
N ALA A 372 -2.80 10.11 -19.78
CA ALA A 372 -3.18 8.89 -20.49
C ALA A 372 -2.60 8.88 -21.91
N THR A 373 -2.10 7.73 -22.31
CA THR A 373 -1.60 7.45 -23.66
C THR A 373 -2.72 6.85 -24.53
N PRO A 374 -2.60 6.86 -25.86
CA PRO A 374 -3.58 6.18 -26.73
C PRO A 374 -3.74 4.68 -26.39
N ARG A 375 -2.69 4.02 -25.92
CA ARG A 375 -2.74 2.62 -25.46
C ARG A 375 -3.55 2.45 -24.17
N ASP A 376 -3.51 3.43 -23.29
CA ASP A 376 -4.31 3.42 -22.05
C ASP A 376 -5.80 3.49 -22.36
N LEU A 377 -6.18 4.32 -23.34
CA LEU A 377 -7.59 4.39 -23.80
C LEU A 377 -8.04 3.05 -24.41
N LYS A 378 -7.18 2.38 -25.20
CA LYS A 378 -7.50 1.04 -25.74
C LYS A 378 -7.60 -0.02 -24.64
N ALA A 379 -6.75 0.03 -23.62
CA ALA A 379 -6.85 -0.86 -22.46
C ALA A 379 -8.17 -0.66 -21.70
N LEU A 380 -8.62 0.59 -21.57
CA LEU A 380 -9.91 0.93 -20.97
C LEU A 380 -11.08 0.35 -21.79
N ALA A 381 -11.06 0.53 -23.13
CA ALA A 381 -12.07 -0.03 -24.02
C ALA A 381 -12.06 -1.57 -24.02
N THR A 382 -10.89 -2.19 -24.05
CA THR A 382 -10.74 -3.65 -23.96
C THR A 382 -11.39 -4.19 -22.71
N THR A 383 -11.13 -3.56 -21.55
CA THR A 383 -11.78 -3.93 -20.29
C THR A 383 -13.29 -3.75 -20.36
N ALA A 384 -13.77 -2.61 -20.89
CA ALA A 384 -15.19 -2.34 -21.02
C ALA A 384 -15.91 -3.42 -21.85
N ARG A 385 -15.27 -3.96 -22.88
CA ARG A 385 -15.82 -5.06 -23.70
C ARG A 385 -15.89 -6.41 -22.96
N GLN A 386 -15.11 -6.61 -21.87
CA GLN A 386 -15.20 -7.83 -21.06
C GLN A 386 -16.36 -7.79 -20.05
N ILE A 387 -16.84 -6.61 -19.69
CA ILE A 387 -17.87 -6.45 -18.66
C ILE A 387 -19.16 -7.21 -18.94
N PRO A 388 -19.76 -7.21 -20.16
CA PRO A 388 -20.96 -7.96 -20.42
C PRO A 388 -20.79 -9.48 -20.19
N ALA A 389 -19.64 -10.04 -20.57
CA ALA A 389 -19.33 -11.45 -20.33
C ALA A 389 -19.19 -11.75 -18.82
N LEU A 390 -18.52 -10.86 -18.08
CA LEU A 390 -18.39 -10.97 -16.63
C LEU A 390 -19.77 -10.93 -15.95
N LYS A 391 -20.65 -10.02 -16.36
CA LYS A 391 -22.02 -9.90 -15.83
C LYS A 391 -22.82 -11.18 -16.08
N ALA A 392 -22.77 -11.73 -17.30
CA ALA A 392 -23.46 -12.95 -17.64
C ALA A 392 -23.03 -14.15 -16.78
N GLU A 393 -21.75 -14.24 -16.41
CA GLU A 393 -21.27 -15.27 -15.46
C GLU A 393 -21.72 -15.00 -14.03
N LEU A 394 -21.68 -13.71 -13.59
CA LEU A 394 -22.12 -13.31 -12.26
C LEU A 394 -23.63 -13.49 -12.03
N GLU A 395 -24.47 -13.33 -13.07
CA GLU A 395 -25.91 -13.61 -13.01
C GLU A 395 -26.20 -15.05 -12.56
N LYS A 396 -25.37 -16.01 -12.93
CA LYS A 396 -25.52 -17.41 -12.51
C LYS A 396 -25.32 -17.65 -11.03
N VAL A 397 -24.72 -16.69 -10.31
CA VAL A 397 -24.42 -16.74 -8.86
C VAL A 397 -25.07 -15.62 -8.07
N ALA A 398 -25.90 -14.79 -8.68
CA ALA A 398 -26.53 -13.61 -8.09
C ALA A 398 -27.68 -13.89 -7.11
N ASP A 399 -27.94 -15.14 -6.76
CA ASP A 399 -28.84 -15.57 -5.70
C ASP A 399 -28.36 -15.19 -4.27
N ARG A 400 -27.12 -14.72 -4.13
CA ARG A 400 -26.57 -14.17 -2.87
C ARG A 400 -26.62 -12.65 -2.87
N LYS A 401 -27.13 -12.06 -1.77
CA LYS A 401 -27.36 -10.61 -1.64
C LYS A 401 -26.13 -9.75 -1.98
N LEU A 402 -24.93 -10.17 -1.56
CA LEU A 402 -23.70 -9.43 -1.85
C LEU A 402 -23.39 -9.44 -3.35
N LEU A 403 -23.40 -10.61 -3.98
CA LEU A 403 -23.12 -10.75 -5.42
C LEU A 403 -24.16 -10.05 -6.28
N ALA A 404 -25.45 -10.11 -5.90
CA ALA A 404 -26.51 -9.36 -6.57
C ALA A 404 -26.29 -7.84 -6.50
N ARG A 405 -25.88 -7.33 -5.32
CA ARG A 405 -25.51 -5.93 -5.16
C ARG A 405 -24.31 -5.55 -6.03
N LEU A 406 -23.24 -6.32 -6.00
CA LEU A 406 -22.04 -6.07 -6.81
C LEU A 406 -22.38 -6.09 -8.30
N LEU A 407 -23.19 -7.06 -8.76
CA LEU A 407 -23.66 -7.13 -10.13
C LEU A 407 -24.43 -5.86 -10.54
N SER A 408 -25.26 -5.31 -9.65
CA SER A 408 -25.99 -4.05 -9.92
C SER A 408 -25.08 -2.82 -9.98
N GLN A 409 -23.94 -2.83 -9.32
CA GLN A 409 -22.93 -1.76 -9.34
C GLN A 409 -21.99 -1.83 -10.55
N ILE A 410 -21.88 -2.99 -11.19
CA ILE A 410 -21.10 -3.14 -12.43
C ILE A 410 -21.94 -2.60 -13.58
N SER A 411 -21.60 -1.42 -14.06
CA SER A 411 -22.23 -0.80 -15.22
C SER A 411 -21.60 -1.29 -16.51
N ASN A 412 -22.42 -1.44 -17.56
CA ASN A 412 -21.86 -1.61 -18.89
C ASN A 412 -21.21 -0.29 -19.32
N LEU A 413 -19.95 -0.34 -19.65
CA LEU A 413 -19.18 0.81 -20.11
C LEU A 413 -19.20 0.92 -21.64
N ASP A 414 -20.36 0.65 -22.28
CA ASP A 414 -20.51 0.62 -23.74
C ASP A 414 -20.13 1.96 -24.37
N MET A 415 -20.53 3.09 -23.76
CA MET A 415 -20.16 4.43 -24.25
C MET A 415 -18.64 4.63 -24.28
N VAL A 416 -17.93 4.12 -23.27
CA VAL A 416 -16.46 4.19 -23.20
C VAL A 416 -15.85 3.35 -24.32
N ALA A 417 -16.29 2.11 -24.46
CA ALA A 417 -15.78 1.19 -25.48
C ALA A 417 -16.09 1.72 -26.90
N ASP A 418 -17.34 2.11 -27.17
CA ASP A 418 -17.76 2.58 -28.49
C ASP A 418 -17.05 3.88 -28.91
N LEU A 419 -16.86 4.83 -27.99
CA LEU A 419 -16.15 6.07 -28.28
C LEU A 419 -14.69 5.77 -28.65
N VAL A 420 -13.99 4.97 -27.83
CA VAL A 420 -12.57 4.63 -28.08
C VAL A 420 -12.42 3.81 -29.36
N ASP A 421 -13.28 2.81 -29.60
CA ASP A 421 -13.20 1.94 -30.78
C ASP A 421 -13.49 2.70 -32.08
N ARG A 422 -14.35 3.73 -32.05
CA ARG A 422 -14.60 4.61 -33.22
C ARG A 422 -13.46 5.60 -33.43
N ALA A 423 -12.88 6.13 -32.32
CA ALA A 423 -11.92 7.23 -32.40
C ALA A 423 -10.47 6.76 -32.57
N ILE A 424 -10.07 5.69 -31.89
CA ILE A 424 -8.67 5.26 -31.78
C ILE A 424 -8.42 4.01 -32.64
N VAL A 425 -7.27 3.98 -33.31
CA VAL A 425 -6.84 2.81 -34.10
C VAL A 425 -6.62 1.58 -33.21
N GLU A 426 -6.63 0.37 -33.79
CA GLU A 426 -6.50 -0.88 -33.04
C GLU A 426 -5.14 -0.99 -32.32
N ASN A 427 -4.06 -0.64 -32.97
CA ASN A 427 -2.71 -0.66 -32.43
C ASN A 427 -2.12 0.77 -32.44
N PRO A 428 -2.48 1.62 -31.46
CA PRO A 428 -2.04 3.00 -31.46
C PRO A 428 -0.55 3.12 -31.08
N PRO A 429 0.11 4.18 -31.58
CA PRO A 429 1.45 4.53 -31.12
C PRO A 429 1.44 4.89 -29.64
N VAL A 430 2.62 4.97 -29.03
CA VAL A 430 2.75 5.35 -27.62
C VAL A 430 2.41 6.82 -27.41
N SER A 431 2.83 7.69 -28.34
CA SER A 431 2.63 9.13 -28.25
C SER A 431 1.71 9.64 -29.35
N VAL A 432 0.83 10.56 -28.99
CA VAL A 432 -0.03 11.25 -29.97
C VAL A 432 0.80 12.06 -30.96
N LYS A 433 1.98 12.53 -30.55
CA LYS A 433 2.91 13.29 -31.40
C LYS A 433 3.49 12.48 -32.56
N ASP A 434 3.45 11.16 -32.47
CA ASP A 434 3.90 10.27 -33.55
C ASP A 434 2.91 10.27 -34.74
N GLY A 435 1.67 10.70 -34.52
CA GLY A 435 0.57 10.66 -35.48
C GLY A 435 -0.01 9.26 -35.71
N GLY A 436 -1.10 9.16 -36.43
CA GLY A 436 -1.74 7.87 -36.73
C GLY A 436 -2.52 7.27 -35.55
N VAL A 437 -2.97 8.09 -34.60
CA VAL A 437 -3.73 7.69 -33.40
C VAL A 437 -5.23 7.59 -33.72
N ILE A 438 -5.77 8.58 -34.43
CA ILE A 438 -7.19 8.64 -34.73
C ILE A 438 -7.53 7.71 -35.89
N ARG A 439 -8.64 6.97 -35.75
CA ARG A 439 -9.10 6.01 -36.76
C ARG A 439 -9.62 6.75 -38.01
N GLU A 440 -9.40 6.14 -39.17
CA GLU A 440 -9.97 6.61 -40.42
C GLU A 440 -11.53 6.53 -40.41
N GLY A 441 -12.17 7.55 -40.88
CA GLY A 441 -13.66 7.69 -40.84
C GLY A 441 -14.18 8.36 -39.56
N PHE A 442 -13.31 8.70 -38.57
CA PHE A 442 -13.73 9.41 -37.37
C PHE A 442 -13.99 10.91 -37.62
N HIS A 443 -13.12 11.57 -38.42
CA HIS A 443 -13.23 13.01 -38.70
C HIS A 443 -12.89 13.32 -40.16
N GLN A 444 -13.84 13.94 -40.87
CA GLN A 444 -13.73 14.19 -42.31
C GLN A 444 -12.51 15.03 -42.72
N ASP A 445 -12.21 16.10 -41.96
CA ASP A 445 -11.09 17.00 -42.30
C ASP A 445 -9.75 16.30 -42.10
N LEU A 446 -9.65 15.41 -41.07
CA LEU A 446 -8.43 14.63 -40.86
C LEU A 446 -8.19 13.64 -42.00
N ASP A 447 -9.26 12.97 -42.45
CA ASP A 447 -9.19 12.02 -43.57
C ASP A 447 -8.83 12.74 -44.89
N TYR A 448 -9.34 13.93 -45.10
CA TYR A 448 -8.96 14.79 -46.23
C TYR A 448 -7.46 15.16 -46.18
N LEU A 449 -6.93 15.59 -44.98
CA LEU A 449 -5.52 15.92 -44.83
C LEU A 449 -4.61 14.70 -45.04
N ARG A 450 -5.04 13.54 -44.55
CA ARG A 450 -4.32 12.27 -44.77
C ARG A 450 -4.38 11.86 -46.27
N GLY A 451 -5.50 12.12 -46.96
CA GLY A 451 -5.62 11.92 -48.37
C GLY A 451 -4.58 12.73 -49.17
N ILE A 452 -4.36 14.00 -48.80
CA ILE A 452 -3.30 14.84 -49.37
C ILE A 452 -1.90 14.25 -49.08
N MET A 453 -1.65 13.82 -47.86
CA MET A 453 -0.35 13.24 -47.46
C MET A 453 -0.06 11.94 -48.23
N ASN A 454 -1.03 11.02 -48.30
CA ASN A 454 -0.89 9.72 -48.98
C ASN A 454 -0.90 9.89 -50.49
N GLY A 455 -1.71 10.80 -50.99
CA GLY A 455 -1.73 11.18 -52.40
C GLY A 455 -0.50 11.95 -52.83
N GLY A 456 0.21 12.59 -51.90
CA GLY A 456 1.45 13.32 -52.13
C GLY A 456 2.51 12.50 -52.87
N ASN A 457 2.73 11.24 -52.52
CA ASN A 457 3.63 10.35 -53.23
C ASN A 457 3.21 10.09 -54.67
N GLN A 458 1.91 9.89 -54.90
CA GLN A 458 1.36 9.74 -56.27
C GLN A 458 1.45 11.03 -57.08
N ILE A 459 1.30 12.18 -56.42
CA ILE A 459 1.47 13.50 -57.06
C ILE A 459 2.92 13.70 -57.41
N ILE A 460 3.86 13.35 -56.52
CA ILE A 460 5.30 13.42 -56.77
C ILE A 460 5.72 12.44 -57.91
N GLU A 461 5.17 11.22 -57.93
CA GLU A 461 5.42 10.24 -59.02
C GLU A 461 4.87 10.74 -60.37
N LYS A 462 3.67 11.32 -60.41
CA LYS A 462 3.09 11.93 -61.58
C LYS A 462 3.90 13.14 -62.05
N MET A 463 4.35 13.97 -61.12
CA MET A 463 5.21 15.10 -61.40
C MET A 463 6.58 14.64 -61.95
N GLU A 464 7.14 13.58 -61.37
CA GLU A 464 8.38 12.97 -61.89
C GLU A 464 8.23 12.48 -63.34
N GLN A 465 7.12 11.82 -63.63
CA GLN A 465 6.83 11.33 -64.96
C GLN A 465 6.56 12.51 -65.95
N SER A 466 5.77 13.50 -65.54
CA SER A 466 5.52 14.71 -66.34
C SER A 466 6.80 15.49 -66.62
N GLU A 467 7.69 15.62 -65.63
CA GLU A 467 8.99 16.27 -65.78
C GLU A 467 9.94 15.49 -66.69
N ARG A 468 9.92 14.14 -66.63
CA ARG A 468 10.67 13.28 -67.55
C ARG A 468 10.18 13.45 -69.00
N GLU A 469 8.87 13.50 -69.21
CA GLU A 469 8.27 13.72 -70.54
C GLU A 469 8.57 15.13 -71.06
N ARG A 470 8.47 16.17 -70.24
CA ARG A 470 8.73 17.56 -70.55
C ARG A 470 10.17 17.82 -70.96
N THR A 471 11.09 17.26 -70.17
CA THR A 471 12.53 17.54 -70.30
C THR A 471 13.24 16.55 -71.21
N GLY A 472 12.67 15.37 -71.45
CA GLY A 472 13.35 14.25 -72.14
C GLY A 472 14.44 13.56 -71.32
N ILE A 473 14.64 13.89 -70.03
CA ILE A 473 15.65 13.34 -69.14
C ILE A 473 15.17 12.02 -68.57
N LYS A 474 15.53 10.91 -69.20
CA LYS A 474 15.11 9.56 -68.78
C LYS A 474 15.53 9.16 -67.38
N GLY A 475 16.67 9.72 -66.91
CA GLY A 475 17.22 9.41 -65.58
C GLY A 475 16.81 10.35 -64.48
N LEU A 476 15.85 11.29 -64.72
CA LEU A 476 15.32 12.20 -63.74
C LEU A 476 14.59 11.44 -62.63
N LYS A 477 14.91 11.80 -61.35
CA LYS A 477 14.23 11.28 -60.17
C LYS A 477 13.91 12.43 -59.23
N ILE A 478 12.74 12.35 -58.59
CA ILE A 478 12.39 13.24 -57.47
C ILE A 478 12.73 12.49 -56.18
N GLY A 479 13.63 13.05 -55.36
CA GLY A 479 14.00 12.53 -54.05
C GLY A 479 13.66 13.51 -52.92
N PHE A 480 13.69 13.02 -51.67
CA PHE A 480 13.48 13.83 -50.48
C PHE A 480 14.73 13.80 -49.57
N ASN A 481 15.12 14.95 -49.07
CA ASN A 481 16.16 15.09 -48.05
C ASN A 481 15.65 15.97 -46.90
N ARG A 482 15.93 15.56 -45.67
CA ARG A 482 15.47 16.28 -44.46
C ARG A 482 15.97 17.73 -44.39
N VAL A 483 17.12 18.05 -44.98
CA VAL A 483 17.71 19.40 -44.94
C VAL A 483 17.19 20.29 -46.04
N PHE A 484 16.98 19.74 -47.26
CA PHE A 484 16.64 20.50 -48.47
C PHE A 484 15.21 20.29 -48.97
N GLY A 485 14.47 19.35 -48.40
CA GLY A 485 13.12 18.98 -48.86
C GLY A 485 13.14 18.08 -50.11
N TYR A 486 12.09 18.20 -50.94
CA TYR A 486 12.01 17.51 -52.22
C TYR A 486 12.94 18.16 -53.26
N TYR A 487 13.62 17.36 -54.08
CA TYR A 487 14.53 17.79 -55.09
C TYR A 487 14.44 16.90 -56.33
N ILE A 488 14.71 17.48 -57.49
CA ILE A 488 14.87 16.78 -58.75
C ILE A 488 16.36 16.45 -58.90
N GLU A 489 16.69 15.18 -59.07
CA GLU A 489 18.04 14.71 -59.26
C GLU A 489 18.26 14.42 -60.75
N VAL A 490 19.27 15.08 -61.36
CA VAL A 490 19.65 14.90 -62.72
C VAL A 490 21.11 14.44 -62.74
N THR A 491 21.38 13.35 -63.48
CA THR A 491 22.72 12.83 -63.66
C THR A 491 23.51 13.65 -64.67
N ARG A 492 24.82 13.70 -64.50
CA ARG A 492 25.78 14.52 -65.28
C ARG A 492 25.60 14.42 -66.80
N SER A 493 25.18 13.28 -67.34
CA SER A 493 24.97 13.02 -68.74
C SER A 493 23.80 13.79 -69.41
N TYR A 494 22.98 14.44 -68.55
CA TYR A 494 21.76 15.15 -68.99
C TYR A 494 21.76 16.64 -68.63
N TYR A 495 22.90 17.22 -68.27
CA TYR A 495 22.95 18.62 -67.82
C TYR A 495 22.54 19.61 -68.91
N ASP A 496 22.82 19.28 -70.19
CA ASP A 496 22.49 20.11 -71.36
C ASP A 496 20.97 20.15 -71.62
N LEU A 497 20.20 19.25 -71.03
CA LEU A 497 18.74 19.18 -71.17
C LEU A 497 18.01 19.78 -69.97
N VAL A 498 18.71 20.35 -69.00
CA VAL A 498 18.10 20.96 -67.80
C VAL A 498 17.47 22.30 -68.20
N PRO A 499 16.15 22.51 -67.99
CA PRO A 499 15.48 23.72 -68.28
C PRO A 499 15.94 24.89 -67.41
N ASP A 500 15.73 26.15 -67.90
CA ASP A 500 16.13 27.40 -67.21
C ASP A 500 15.31 27.66 -65.91
N ASP A 501 14.15 27.02 -65.80
CA ASP A 501 13.29 27.10 -64.60
C ASP A 501 13.75 26.20 -63.42
N TYR A 502 14.78 25.39 -63.64
CA TYR A 502 15.38 24.55 -62.61
C TYR A 502 16.37 25.37 -61.77
N VAL A 503 16.08 25.60 -60.50
CA VAL A 503 17.00 26.27 -59.59
C VAL A 503 17.88 25.26 -58.91
N ARG A 504 19.19 25.35 -59.16
CA ARG A 504 20.22 24.45 -58.58
C ARG A 504 20.35 24.64 -57.06
N LYS A 505 20.30 23.57 -56.34
CA LYS A 505 20.43 23.56 -54.85
C LYS A 505 21.70 22.88 -54.34
N GLN A 506 22.14 21.79 -55.03
CA GLN A 506 23.31 21.04 -54.58
C GLN A 506 23.97 20.36 -55.77
N THR A 507 25.29 20.41 -55.82
CA THR A 507 26.12 19.65 -56.77
C THR A 507 26.80 18.50 -56.07
N LEU A 508 26.64 17.30 -56.59
CA LEU A 508 27.26 16.06 -56.13
C LEU A 508 28.22 15.54 -57.20
N THR A 509 29.02 14.54 -56.89
CA THR A 509 30.05 14.03 -57.78
C THR A 509 29.50 13.52 -59.12
N ASN A 510 28.30 12.91 -59.13
CA ASN A 510 27.69 12.27 -60.31
C ASN A 510 26.33 12.82 -60.71
N CYS A 511 25.76 13.77 -59.96
CA CYS A 511 24.45 14.37 -60.21
C CYS A 511 24.35 15.76 -59.63
N GLU A 512 23.38 16.52 -60.08
CA GLU A 512 22.96 17.81 -59.50
C GLU A 512 21.52 17.72 -59.05
N ARG A 513 21.22 18.48 -58.00
CA ARG A 513 19.87 18.56 -57.40
C ARG A 513 19.30 19.93 -57.64
N PHE A 514 18.08 19.92 -58.18
CA PHE A 514 17.33 21.10 -58.55
C PHE A 514 15.95 21.18 -57.84
N ILE A 515 15.40 22.36 -57.81
CA ILE A 515 14.00 22.56 -57.39
C ILE A 515 13.32 23.38 -58.49
N THR A 516 11.98 23.15 -58.60
CA THR A 516 11.08 23.98 -59.42
C THR A 516 10.07 24.67 -58.52
N PRO A 517 9.46 25.82 -58.96
CA PRO A 517 8.42 26.46 -58.23
C PRO A 517 7.24 25.53 -57.92
N ASP A 518 6.84 24.67 -58.88
CA ASP A 518 5.77 23.69 -58.71
C ASP A 518 6.11 22.61 -57.70
N LEU A 519 7.32 22.06 -57.74
CA LEU A 519 7.77 21.10 -56.76
C LEU A 519 7.79 21.73 -55.33
N LYS A 520 8.21 23.00 -55.22
CA LYS A 520 8.24 23.70 -53.94
C LYS A 520 6.83 24.01 -53.43
N LYS A 521 5.89 24.32 -54.32
CA LYS A 521 4.48 24.49 -53.92
C LYS A 521 3.87 23.19 -53.40
N THR A 522 4.06 22.09 -54.15
CA THR A 522 3.58 20.76 -53.75
C THR A 522 4.22 20.29 -52.41
N GLU A 523 5.49 20.56 -52.22
CA GLU A 523 6.18 20.31 -50.97
C GLU A 523 5.51 21.06 -49.79
N ASN A 524 5.27 22.37 -49.95
CA ASN A 524 4.64 23.19 -48.94
C ASN A 524 3.22 22.70 -48.61
N ASP A 525 2.45 22.27 -49.63
CA ASP A 525 1.11 21.72 -49.43
C ASP A 525 1.16 20.40 -48.63
N ILE A 526 2.08 19.50 -48.94
CA ILE A 526 2.25 18.23 -48.26
C ILE A 526 2.74 18.45 -46.80
N LEU A 527 3.72 19.31 -46.59
CA LEU A 527 4.26 19.61 -45.27
C LEU A 527 3.25 20.30 -44.37
N SER A 528 2.50 21.30 -44.94
CA SER A 528 1.44 21.98 -44.19
C SER A 528 0.27 21.06 -43.87
N ALA A 529 -0.08 20.11 -44.75
CA ALA A 529 -1.09 19.10 -44.47
C ALA A 529 -0.67 18.16 -43.35
N LYS A 530 0.59 17.75 -43.32
CA LYS A 530 1.14 16.91 -42.24
C LYS A 530 1.07 17.62 -40.88
N GLU A 531 1.50 18.85 -40.80
CA GLU A 531 1.47 19.63 -39.57
C GLU A 531 0.05 19.87 -39.08
N LYS A 532 -0.88 20.24 -39.99
CA LYS A 532 -2.29 20.41 -39.68
C LYS A 532 -2.94 19.09 -39.22
N ALA A 533 -2.61 17.97 -39.88
CA ALA A 533 -3.11 16.65 -39.50
C ALA A 533 -2.68 16.27 -38.08
N LEU A 534 -1.38 16.46 -37.72
CA LEU A 534 -0.90 16.17 -36.38
C LEU A 534 -1.58 17.04 -35.30
N ARG A 535 -1.72 18.34 -35.54
CA ARG A 535 -2.41 19.24 -34.60
C ARG A 535 -3.91 18.88 -34.45
N LEU A 536 -4.56 18.50 -35.55
CA LEU A 536 -5.96 18.06 -35.50
C LEU A 536 -6.10 16.72 -34.77
N GLU A 537 -5.21 15.77 -35.01
CA GLU A 537 -5.17 14.50 -34.25
C GLU A 537 -5.00 14.72 -32.75
N GLU A 538 -4.12 15.64 -32.36
CA GLU A 538 -3.90 15.99 -30.95
C GLU A 538 -5.18 16.61 -30.34
N SER A 539 -5.83 17.53 -31.05
CA SER A 539 -7.10 18.13 -30.60
C SER A 539 -8.20 17.08 -30.45
N LEU A 540 -8.38 16.21 -31.43
CA LEU A 540 -9.39 15.15 -31.40
C LEU A 540 -9.13 14.14 -30.28
N TYR A 541 -7.85 13.81 -30.05
CA TYR A 541 -7.46 12.95 -28.94
C TYR A 541 -7.82 13.58 -27.58
N VAL A 542 -7.56 14.87 -27.41
CA VAL A 542 -7.93 15.62 -26.19
C VAL A 542 -9.45 15.60 -25.99
N GLU A 543 -10.23 15.81 -27.04
CA GLU A 543 -11.69 15.74 -26.96
C GLU A 543 -12.20 14.36 -26.55
N VAL A 544 -11.65 13.29 -27.13
CA VAL A 544 -11.99 11.89 -26.76
C VAL A 544 -11.65 11.64 -25.29
N ARG A 545 -10.45 12.04 -24.84
CA ARG A 545 -10.02 11.89 -23.46
C ARG A 545 -10.93 12.64 -22.48
N ASP A 546 -11.28 13.88 -22.79
CA ASP A 546 -12.12 14.72 -21.92
C ASP A 546 -13.58 14.21 -21.87
N CYS A 547 -14.09 13.60 -22.96
CA CYS A 547 -15.37 12.87 -22.94
C CYS A 547 -15.31 11.63 -22.02
N LEU A 548 -14.19 10.90 -22.01
CA LEU A 548 -14.00 9.75 -21.11
C LEU A 548 -13.91 10.20 -19.66
N ALA A 549 -13.28 11.34 -19.37
CA ALA A 549 -13.19 11.91 -18.02
C ALA A 549 -14.59 12.14 -17.39
N ALA A 550 -15.61 12.43 -18.20
CA ALA A 550 -16.99 12.60 -17.72
C ALA A 550 -17.61 11.29 -17.18
N GLN A 551 -17.07 10.12 -17.54
CA GLN A 551 -17.55 8.81 -17.09
C GLN A 551 -16.89 8.31 -15.79
N LEU A 552 -16.09 9.15 -15.11
CA LEU A 552 -15.26 8.80 -13.98
C LEU A 552 -16.03 8.04 -12.89
N LYS A 553 -17.13 8.57 -12.39
CA LYS A 553 -17.91 7.95 -11.30
C LYS A 553 -18.36 6.54 -11.65
N GLN A 554 -18.90 6.36 -12.87
CA GLN A 554 -19.39 5.06 -13.32
C GLN A 554 -18.27 4.04 -13.47
N VAL A 555 -17.10 4.47 -13.96
CA VAL A 555 -15.92 3.60 -14.09
C VAL A 555 -15.40 3.18 -12.72
N GLN A 556 -15.32 4.10 -11.75
CA GLN A 556 -14.84 3.79 -10.40
C GLN A 556 -15.78 2.86 -9.61
N GLU A 557 -17.08 3.10 -9.65
CA GLU A 557 -18.07 2.20 -9.03
C GLU A 557 -17.93 0.78 -9.61
N THR A 558 -17.77 0.68 -10.93
CA THR A 558 -17.56 -0.59 -11.63
C THR A 558 -16.24 -1.23 -11.22
N ALA A 559 -15.15 -0.47 -11.15
CA ALA A 559 -13.82 -0.93 -10.74
C ALA A 559 -13.83 -1.50 -9.32
N SER A 560 -14.44 -0.77 -8.37
CA SER A 560 -14.58 -1.21 -6.99
C SER A 560 -15.42 -2.49 -6.87
N ALA A 561 -16.50 -2.62 -7.63
CA ALA A 561 -17.32 -3.83 -7.65
C ALA A 561 -16.54 -5.03 -8.24
N ILE A 562 -15.81 -4.84 -9.34
CA ILE A 562 -14.95 -5.86 -9.95
C ILE A 562 -13.85 -6.29 -8.98
N ALA A 563 -13.20 -5.37 -8.28
CA ALA A 563 -12.18 -5.67 -7.29
C ALA A 563 -12.72 -6.55 -6.16
N GLN A 564 -13.94 -6.26 -5.66
CA GLN A 564 -14.59 -7.08 -4.63
C GLN A 564 -14.92 -8.49 -5.16
N VAL A 565 -15.43 -8.60 -6.40
CA VAL A 565 -15.69 -9.90 -7.04
C VAL A 565 -14.40 -10.70 -7.17
N ASP A 566 -13.30 -10.07 -7.57
CA ASP A 566 -12.00 -10.73 -7.74
C ASP A 566 -11.45 -11.25 -6.41
N VAL A 567 -11.56 -10.49 -5.31
CA VAL A 567 -11.16 -10.95 -3.97
C VAL A 567 -12.02 -12.13 -3.50
N LEU A 568 -13.34 -12.08 -3.70
CA LEU A 568 -14.23 -13.19 -3.34
C LEU A 568 -13.93 -14.45 -4.17
N ALA A 569 -13.63 -14.28 -5.46
CA ALA A 569 -13.20 -15.36 -6.33
C ALA A 569 -11.83 -15.92 -5.93
N ALA A 570 -10.90 -15.06 -5.48
CA ALA A 570 -9.61 -15.46 -4.96
C ALA A 570 -9.76 -16.29 -3.67
N PHE A 571 -10.61 -15.87 -2.73
CA PHE A 571 -10.91 -16.65 -1.52
C PHE A 571 -11.49 -18.01 -1.83
N ALA A 572 -12.41 -18.09 -2.79
CA ALA A 572 -12.99 -19.35 -3.22
C ALA A 572 -11.94 -20.27 -3.86
N ASN A 573 -11.05 -19.71 -4.68
CA ASN A 573 -9.97 -20.45 -5.30
C ASN A 573 -9.00 -21.04 -4.27
N VAL A 574 -8.56 -20.22 -3.31
CA VAL A 574 -7.68 -20.65 -2.20
C VAL A 574 -8.37 -21.73 -1.36
N ALA A 575 -9.68 -21.60 -1.12
CA ALA A 575 -10.45 -22.57 -0.36
C ALA A 575 -10.53 -23.94 -1.07
N ILE A 576 -10.71 -23.95 -2.39
CA ILE A 576 -10.74 -25.19 -3.18
C ILE A 576 -9.35 -25.84 -3.22
N GLU A 577 -8.31 -25.05 -3.55
CA GLU A 577 -6.93 -25.57 -3.68
C GLU A 577 -6.39 -26.17 -2.38
N ASN A 578 -6.75 -25.59 -1.21
CA ASN A 578 -6.20 -25.99 0.09
C ASN A 578 -7.22 -26.70 0.99
N GLN A 579 -8.41 -27.05 0.46
CA GLN A 579 -9.47 -27.75 1.20
C GLN A 579 -9.85 -27.03 2.51
N TYR A 580 -10.14 -25.74 2.41
CA TYR A 580 -10.59 -24.93 3.53
C TYR A 580 -12.10 -25.04 3.71
N THR A 581 -12.57 -24.89 4.95
CA THR A 581 -13.97 -25.00 5.32
C THR A 581 -14.59 -23.65 5.64
N LYS A 582 -15.91 -23.53 5.43
CA LYS A 582 -16.67 -22.34 5.80
C LYS A 582 -16.78 -22.25 7.32
N PRO A 583 -16.30 -21.18 7.98
CA PRO A 583 -16.48 -21.00 9.41
C PRO A 583 -17.91 -20.57 9.77
N GLU A 584 -18.41 -21.00 10.94
CA GLU A 584 -19.58 -20.44 11.57
C GLU A 584 -19.20 -19.17 12.33
N ILE A 585 -19.90 -18.06 12.08
CA ILE A 585 -19.68 -16.80 12.77
C ILE A 585 -20.69 -16.65 13.91
N ALA A 586 -20.19 -16.38 15.11
CA ALA A 586 -20.99 -16.28 16.33
C ALA A 586 -20.65 -15.00 17.12
N MET A 587 -21.45 -14.72 18.16
CA MET A 587 -21.26 -13.61 19.11
C MET A 587 -21.32 -14.11 20.56
N ASP A 588 -21.16 -15.41 20.78
CA ASP A 588 -21.31 -16.06 22.09
C ASP A 588 -20.00 -16.18 22.88
N GLY A 589 -18.92 -15.59 22.37
CA GLY A 589 -17.60 -15.61 22.99
C GLY A 589 -16.80 -16.88 22.75
N VAL A 590 -17.33 -17.85 21.96
CA VAL A 590 -16.68 -19.15 21.75
C VAL A 590 -15.83 -19.16 20.48
N ILE A 591 -14.59 -19.59 20.59
CA ILE A 591 -13.71 -19.97 19.47
C ILE A 591 -13.49 -21.48 19.57
N GLN A 592 -14.06 -22.22 18.63
CA GLN A 592 -13.90 -23.68 18.53
C GLN A 592 -13.36 -24.05 17.16
N ILE A 593 -12.19 -24.65 17.11
CA ILE A 593 -11.52 -25.08 15.88
C ILE A 593 -11.22 -26.58 16.04
N ARG A 594 -11.59 -27.38 15.06
CA ARG A 594 -11.23 -28.80 15.00
C ARG A 594 -10.39 -29.04 13.75
N GLY A 595 -9.31 -29.79 13.93
CA GLY A 595 -8.39 -30.08 12.83
C GLY A 595 -7.74 -28.82 12.24
N GLY A 596 -7.50 -27.78 13.06
CA GLY A 596 -6.91 -26.52 12.61
C GLY A 596 -5.49 -26.70 12.09
N ARG A 597 -5.15 -26.02 10.99
CA ARG A 597 -3.84 -26.05 10.34
C ARG A 597 -3.32 -24.61 10.18
N HIS A 598 -2.00 -24.43 10.21
CA HIS A 598 -1.41 -23.12 9.98
C HIS A 598 -1.35 -22.83 8.48
N PRO A 599 -2.09 -21.84 7.96
CA PRO A 599 -2.30 -21.67 6.52
C PRO A 599 -0.98 -21.54 5.74
N VAL A 600 -0.07 -20.71 6.22
CA VAL A 600 1.20 -20.42 5.54
C VAL A 600 2.20 -21.57 5.71
N VAL A 601 2.36 -22.08 6.94
CA VAL A 601 3.35 -23.15 7.22
C VAL A 601 2.97 -24.42 6.45
N GLU A 602 1.69 -24.80 6.40
CA GLU A 602 1.21 -25.94 5.62
C GLU A 602 1.62 -25.84 4.14
N ARG A 603 1.49 -24.63 3.54
CA ARG A 603 1.86 -24.39 2.14
C ARG A 603 3.37 -24.36 1.89
N MET A 604 4.16 -24.04 2.92
CA MET A 604 5.63 -23.98 2.83
C MET A 604 6.29 -25.33 3.01
N LEU A 605 5.60 -26.31 3.63
CA LEU A 605 6.10 -27.68 3.77
C LEU A 605 6.04 -28.37 2.42
N SER A 606 7.20 -28.84 1.92
CA SER A 606 7.30 -29.58 0.65
C SER A 606 7.11 -31.08 0.82
N ASP A 607 7.60 -31.67 1.91
CA ASP A 607 7.71 -33.13 2.10
C ASP A 607 7.05 -33.61 3.40
N ASP A 608 6.78 -32.70 4.36
CA ASP A 608 6.17 -33.05 5.65
C ASP A 608 4.67 -32.70 5.65
N ILE A 609 3.85 -33.57 6.26
CA ILE A 609 2.42 -33.29 6.48
C ILE A 609 2.29 -32.42 7.74
N PHE A 610 1.53 -31.34 7.65
CA PHE A 610 1.20 -30.49 8.79
C PHE A 610 0.33 -31.27 9.78
N VAL A 611 0.66 -31.22 11.08
CA VAL A 611 -0.13 -31.88 12.13
C VAL A 611 -1.25 -30.99 12.60
N PRO A 612 -2.53 -31.30 12.31
CA PRO A 612 -3.67 -30.47 12.69
C PRO A 612 -3.91 -30.48 14.20
N ASN A 613 -4.37 -29.36 14.75
CA ASN A 613 -4.64 -29.18 16.17
C ASN A 613 -6.02 -28.62 16.44
N ASP A 614 -6.62 -29.04 17.56
CA ASP A 614 -7.91 -28.55 18.04
C ASP A 614 -7.71 -27.37 19.00
N THR A 615 -8.70 -26.47 19.04
CA THR A 615 -8.72 -25.32 19.95
C THR A 615 -10.12 -25.10 20.48
N TYR A 616 -10.24 -24.85 21.77
CA TYR A 616 -11.49 -24.43 22.39
C TYR A 616 -11.21 -23.31 23.40
N LEU A 617 -11.73 -22.13 23.12
CA LEU A 617 -11.67 -20.95 23.99
C LEU A 617 -13.08 -20.40 24.21
N ASP A 618 -13.36 -19.95 25.41
CA ASP A 618 -14.61 -19.28 25.76
C ASP A 618 -14.35 -18.15 26.78
N ASN A 619 -15.37 -17.38 27.12
CA ASN A 619 -15.25 -16.32 28.12
C ASN A 619 -15.54 -16.82 29.55
N LYS A 620 -15.58 -18.15 29.77
CA LYS A 620 -15.98 -18.78 31.04
C LYS A 620 -14.90 -19.71 31.56
N ALA A 621 -15.03 -21.00 31.28
CA ALA A 621 -14.16 -22.03 31.85
C ALA A 621 -12.85 -22.24 31.09
N ASN A 622 -12.74 -21.74 29.85
CA ASN A 622 -11.57 -21.89 28.99
C ASN A 622 -11.13 -20.54 28.44
N ARG A 623 -10.94 -19.55 29.32
CA ARG A 623 -10.46 -18.21 28.93
C ARG A 623 -9.01 -18.22 28.49
N MET A 624 -8.17 -18.94 29.24
CA MET A 624 -6.75 -19.02 28.97
C MET A 624 -6.31 -20.46 28.78
N LEU A 625 -5.65 -20.73 27.66
CA LEU A 625 -4.90 -21.97 27.45
C LEU A 625 -3.44 -21.71 27.77
N LEU A 626 -2.97 -22.25 28.89
CA LEU A 626 -1.55 -22.21 29.28
C LEU A 626 -0.84 -23.38 28.63
N ILE A 627 0.08 -23.08 27.71
CA ILE A 627 0.74 -24.06 26.83
C ILE A 627 2.17 -24.25 27.26
N THR A 628 2.48 -25.44 27.82
CA THR A 628 3.83 -25.77 28.25
C THR A 628 4.56 -26.67 27.25
N GLY A 629 5.86 -26.69 27.25
CA GLY A 629 6.70 -27.53 26.41
C GLY A 629 7.89 -26.77 25.80
N PRO A 630 8.82 -27.47 25.13
CA PRO A 630 10.04 -26.88 24.57
C PRO A 630 9.80 -25.97 23.37
N ASN A 631 10.72 -25.01 23.14
CA ASN A 631 10.55 -23.94 22.16
C ASN A 631 10.44 -24.41 20.70
N MET A 632 11.10 -25.51 20.32
CA MET A 632 11.06 -26.02 18.93
C MET A 632 9.88 -26.98 18.65
N ALA A 633 9.00 -27.16 19.61
CA ALA A 633 7.92 -28.14 19.48
C ALA A 633 6.69 -27.64 18.74
N GLY A 634 6.58 -26.33 18.45
CA GLY A 634 5.49 -25.75 17.64
C GLY A 634 4.45 -24.94 18.42
N LYS A 635 4.71 -24.52 19.69
CA LYS A 635 3.80 -23.69 20.50
C LYS A 635 3.42 -22.40 19.78
N SER A 636 4.41 -21.60 19.37
CA SER A 636 4.19 -20.31 18.70
C SER A 636 3.47 -20.46 17.35
N THR A 637 3.77 -21.54 16.61
CA THR A 637 3.05 -21.86 15.35
C THR A 637 1.58 -22.15 15.61
N TYR A 638 1.27 -22.91 16.66
CA TYR A 638 -0.12 -23.21 17.05
C TYR A 638 -0.88 -21.94 17.46
N MET A 639 -0.29 -21.08 18.27
CA MET A 639 -0.94 -19.86 18.70
C MET A 639 -1.21 -18.90 17.50
N ARG A 640 -0.22 -18.73 16.62
CA ARG A 640 -0.39 -17.94 15.39
C ARG A 640 -1.46 -18.54 14.48
N GLN A 641 -1.54 -19.88 14.37
CA GLN A 641 -2.58 -20.59 13.64
C GLN A 641 -3.98 -20.17 14.10
N VAL A 642 -4.21 -20.13 15.42
CA VAL A 642 -5.52 -19.75 15.98
C VAL A 642 -5.87 -18.30 15.62
N ALA A 643 -4.91 -17.38 15.76
CA ALA A 643 -5.12 -15.98 15.38
C ALA A 643 -5.38 -15.82 13.89
N LEU A 644 -4.60 -16.50 13.03
CA LEU A 644 -4.77 -16.42 11.58
C LEU A 644 -6.12 -17.00 11.13
N ILE A 645 -6.55 -18.13 11.71
CA ILE A 645 -7.88 -18.72 11.44
C ILE A 645 -8.99 -17.74 11.85
N THR A 646 -8.87 -17.09 13.01
CA THR A 646 -9.82 -16.08 13.47
C THR A 646 -9.85 -14.87 12.53
N LEU A 647 -8.70 -14.35 12.14
CA LEU A 647 -8.57 -13.26 11.18
C LEU A 647 -9.15 -13.62 9.81
N MET A 648 -8.81 -14.81 9.28
CA MET A 648 -9.34 -15.30 8.00
C MET A 648 -10.88 -15.41 8.02
N ALA A 649 -11.46 -15.86 9.12
CA ALA A 649 -12.90 -15.87 9.28
C ALA A 649 -13.49 -14.45 9.21
N GLN A 650 -12.85 -13.47 9.87
CA GLN A 650 -13.35 -12.07 9.92
C GLN A 650 -13.10 -11.27 8.64
N ILE A 651 -12.16 -11.66 7.77
CA ILE A 651 -12.09 -11.09 6.41
C ILE A 651 -13.16 -11.66 5.48
N GLY A 652 -13.85 -12.74 5.89
CA GLY A 652 -14.86 -13.44 5.08
C GLY A 652 -14.31 -14.54 4.19
N SER A 653 -13.16 -15.11 4.55
CA SER A 653 -12.55 -16.28 3.87
C SER A 653 -12.90 -17.59 4.57
N PHE A 654 -12.86 -18.69 3.83
CA PHE A 654 -12.82 -20.02 4.41
C PHE A 654 -11.49 -20.24 5.14
N VAL A 655 -11.47 -21.18 6.07
CA VAL A 655 -10.38 -21.37 7.02
C VAL A 655 -9.78 -22.78 6.96
N PRO A 656 -8.47 -22.94 7.22
CA PRO A 656 -7.77 -24.22 7.25
C PRO A 656 -8.13 -25.05 8.49
N ALA A 657 -9.32 -25.63 8.51
CA ALA A 657 -9.80 -26.48 9.59
C ALA A 657 -10.84 -27.48 9.06
N ASP A 658 -11.09 -28.57 9.80
CA ASP A 658 -12.19 -29.48 9.50
C ASP A 658 -13.54 -28.89 9.92
N TYR A 659 -13.54 -28.11 11.02
CA TYR A 659 -14.67 -27.34 11.52
C TYR A 659 -14.15 -26.12 12.29
N ALA A 660 -14.80 -24.98 12.11
CA ALA A 660 -14.51 -23.77 12.86
C ALA A 660 -15.80 -23.02 13.22
N LYS A 661 -15.98 -22.73 14.50
CA LYS A 661 -16.96 -21.76 15.02
C LYS A 661 -16.17 -20.62 15.64
N ILE A 662 -16.31 -19.43 15.09
CA ILE A 662 -15.53 -18.25 15.50
C ILE A 662 -16.48 -17.17 16.00
N SER A 663 -16.41 -16.88 17.28
CA SER A 663 -17.01 -15.68 17.82
C SER A 663 -16.18 -14.48 17.38
N VAL A 664 -16.84 -13.44 16.86
CA VAL A 664 -16.18 -12.23 16.43
C VAL A 664 -15.36 -11.63 17.57
N VAL A 665 -14.11 -11.29 17.28
CA VAL A 665 -13.23 -10.58 18.20
C VAL A 665 -13.05 -9.13 17.74
N ASP A 666 -12.90 -8.24 18.70
CA ASP A 666 -12.73 -6.81 18.45
C ASP A 666 -11.27 -6.43 18.24
N LYS A 667 -10.33 -7.11 18.92
CA LYS A 667 -8.89 -6.87 18.82
C LYS A 667 -8.11 -8.18 18.90
N ILE A 668 -6.98 -8.24 18.20
CA ILE A 668 -5.98 -9.31 18.34
C ILE A 668 -4.67 -8.68 18.78
N PHE A 669 -4.18 -9.09 19.94
CA PHE A 669 -2.89 -8.70 20.46
C PHE A 669 -1.93 -9.87 20.43
N THR A 670 -0.67 -9.58 20.08
CA THR A 670 0.36 -10.60 20.05
C THR A 670 1.64 -10.11 20.71
N ARG A 671 2.13 -10.87 21.66
CA ARG A 671 3.48 -10.78 22.18
C ARG A 671 4.21 -12.10 21.83
N VAL A 672 5.04 -12.05 20.81
CA VAL A 672 5.84 -13.21 20.37
C VAL A 672 7.31 -12.84 20.47
N GLY A 673 8.15 -13.75 20.98
CA GLY A 673 9.53 -13.53 21.36
C GLY A 673 10.33 -12.57 20.48
N ALA A 674 11.02 -11.62 21.11
CA ALA A 674 11.71 -10.53 20.44
C ALA A 674 12.79 -11.04 19.47
N SER A 675 12.76 -10.55 18.25
CA SER A 675 13.98 -10.38 17.48
C SER A 675 14.75 -9.22 18.13
N ASP A 676 16.02 -9.41 18.46
CA ASP A 676 16.90 -8.36 18.96
C ASP A 676 16.84 -7.14 18.04
N ASP A 677 16.12 -6.12 18.47
CA ASP A 677 16.07 -4.84 17.76
C ASP A 677 17.12 -3.92 18.39
N LEU A 678 18.36 -4.18 18.04
CA LEU A 678 19.53 -3.43 18.50
C LEU A 678 19.51 -1.94 18.09
N THR A 679 18.60 -1.57 17.17
CA THR A 679 18.55 -0.21 16.61
C THR A 679 17.90 0.82 17.53
N ALA A 680 17.04 0.39 18.47
CA ALA A 680 16.33 1.30 19.37
C ALA A 680 17.07 1.59 20.70
N GLY A 681 18.21 0.91 20.98
CA GLY A 681 18.98 1.11 22.21
C GLY A 681 18.25 0.74 23.51
N GLN A 682 17.06 0.16 23.43
CA GLN A 682 16.26 -0.27 24.57
C GLN A 682 16.57 -1.74 24.92
N SER A 683 16.51 -2.09 26.20
CA SER A 683 16.61 -3.47 26.64
C SER A 683 15.45 -4.29 26.08
N THR A 684 15.71 -5.50 25.56
CA THR A 684 14.68 -6.43 25.09
C THR A 684 13.59 -6.68 26.12
N PHE A 685 13.92 -6.68 27.39
CA PHE A 685 12.97 -6.81 28.49
C PHE A 685 12.06 -5.57 28.63
N MET A 686 12.60 -4.35 28.42
CA MET A 686 11.79 -3.12 28.48
C MET A 686 10.79 -3.06 27.34
N VAL A 687 11.20 -3.44 26.13
CA VAL A 687 10.29 -3.55 24.96
C VAL A 687 9.19 -4.57 25.26
N GLU A 688 9.54 -5.73 25.81
CA GLU A 688 8.57 -6.75 26.22
C GLU A 688 7.55 -6.20 27.22
N MET A 689 8.00 -5.47 28.23
CA MET A 689 7.12 -4.90 29.26
C MET A 689 6.20 -3.81 28.69
N HIS A 690 6.66 -3.02 27.73
CA HIS A 690 5.79 -2.06 27.02
C HIS A 690 4.70 -2.78 26.24
N GLU A 691 5.04 -3.81 25.44
CA GLU A 691 4.05 -4.60 24.69
C GLU A 691 3.01 -5.24 25.63
N VAL A 692 3.44 -5.83 26.75
CA VAL A 692 2.54 -6.40 27.74
C VAL A 692 1.68 -5.31 28.40
N SER A 693 2.25 -4.15 28.74
CA SER A 693 1.52 -3.02 29.33
C SER A 693 0.41 -2.55 28.39
N ASP A 694 0.67 -2.46 27.11
CA ASP A 694 -0.34 -2.03 26.12
C ASP A 694 -1.47 -3.07 26.00
N ILE A 695 -1.15 -4.36 25.97
CA ILE A 695 -2.14 -5.44 26.02
C ILE A 695 -3.03 -5.30 27.26
N LEU A 696 -2.44 -5.11 28.46
CA LEU A 696 -3.20 -5.00 29.70
C LEU A 696 -4.09 -3.75 29.78
N LYS A 697 -3.73 -2.67 29.10
CA LYS A 697 -4.51 -1.43 29.04
C LYS A 697 -5.66 -1.47 28.05
N TYR A 698 -5.52 -2.22 26.94
CA TYR A 698 -6.39 -2.07 25.76
C TYR A 698 -7.16 -3.32 25.37
N ALA A 699 -6.82 -4.47 25.93
CA ALA A 699 -7.60 -5.68 25.73
C ALA A 699 -8.99 -5.55 26.37
N THR A 700 -10.00 -6.05 25.67
CA THR A 700 -11.39 -6.12 26.11
C THR A 700 -11.80 -7.57 26.34
N PRO A 701 -12.94 -7.87 26.96
CA PRO A 701 -13.43 -9.25 27.08
C PRO A 701 -13.60 -9.99 25.74
N ASN A 702 -13.76 -9.24 24.63
CA ASN A 702 -13.93 -9.80 23.30
C ASN A 702 -12.61 -9.99 22.55
N SER A 703 -11.50 -9.52 23.10
CA SER A 703 -10.18 -9.62 22.45
C SER A 703 -9.63 -11.05 22.45
N LEU A 704 -8.71 -11.31 21.51
CA LEU A 704 -7.87 -12.51 21.47
C LEU A 704 -6.42 -12.10 21.75
N VAL A 705 -5.84 -12.65 22.80
CA VAL A 705 -4.49 -12.32 23.21
C VAL A 705 -3.56 -13.53 23.03
N ILE A 706 -2.38 -13.30 22.48
CA ILE A 706 -1.32 -14.30 22.30
C ILE A 706 -0.08 -13.83 23.04
N LEU A 707 0.32 -14.59 24.05
CA LEU A 707 1.52 -14.35 24.85
C LEU A 707 2.51 -15.51 24.69
N ASP A 708 3.69 -15.21 24.18
CA ASP A 708 4.74 -16.20 24.00
C ASP A 708 5.96 -15.83 24.86
N GLU A 709 6.21 -16.63 25.89
CA GLU A 709 7.36 -16.56 26.78
C GLU A 709 7.54 -15.21 27.51
N VAL A 710 6.49 -14.70 28.14
CA VAL A 710 6.56 -13.47 28.97
C VAL A 710 7.45 -13.68 30.19
N GLY A 711 8.31 -12.70 30.51
CA GLY A 711 9.21 -12.68 31.64
C GLY A 711 10.59 -13.31 31.37
N ARG A 712 10.90 -13.69 30.13
CA ARG A 712 12.17 -14.35 29.78
C ARG A 712 13.42 -13.44 29.88
N GLY A 713 13.23 -12.14 29.76
CA GLY A 713 14.33 -11.16 29.71
C GLY A 713 14.93 -10.74 31.05
N THR A 714 14.50 -11.34 32.19
CA THR A 714 14.95 -11.00 33.54
C THR A 714 15.30 -12.24 34.35
N SER A 715 15.54 -12.07 35.68
CA SER A 715 15.82 -13.22 36.57
C SER A 715 14.65 -14.19 36.61
N THR A 716 14.90 -15.47 36.86
CA THR A 716 13.85 -16.52 36.83
C THR A 716 12.69 -16.18 37.79
N PHE A 717 12.98 -15.76 39.00
CA PHE A 717 11.95 -15.46 40.00
C PHE A 717 11.12 -14.22 39.63
N ASP A 718 11.76 -13.14 39.16
CA ASP A 718 11.04 -11.94 38.68
C ASP A 718 10.20 -12.28 37.44
N GLY A 719 10.77 -13.06 36.51
CA GLY A 719 10.09 -13.48 35.29
C GLY A 719 8.82 -14.31 35.57
N VAL A 720 8.92 -15.32 36.47
CA VAL A 720 7.77 -16.12 36.89
C VAL A 720 6.73 -15.27 37.60
N SER A 721 7.16 -14.39 38.51
CA SER A 721 6.24 -13.51 39.25
C SER A 721 5.47 -12.58 38.34
N ILE A 722 6.14 -11.95 37.37
CA ILE A 722 5.50 -11.08 36.35
C ILE A 722 4.56 -11.90 35.48
N ALA A 723 4.99 -13.03 34.94
CA ALA A 723 4.16 -13.88 34.08
C ALA A 723 2.90 -14.37 34.80
N ARG A 724 3.00 -14.72 36.05
CA ARG A 724 1.88 -15.12 36.92
C ARG A 724 0.91 -13.94 37.13
N ALA A 725 1.42 -12.79 37.55
CA ALA A 725 0.59 -11.58 37.75
C ALA A 725 -0.14 -11.16 36.47
N VAL A 726 0.51 -11.21 35.32
CA VAL A 726 -0.09 -10.94 34.00
C VAL A 726 -1.22 -11.96 33.70
N ALA A 727 -0.98 -13.25 33.91
CA ALA A 727 -1.99 -14.28 33.70
C ALA A 727 -3.22 -14.07 34.62
N GLU A 728 -2.98 -13.79 35.90
CA GLU A 728 -4.02 -13.50 36.90
C GLU A 728 -4.87 -12.26 36.48
N TYR A 729 -4.22 -11.19 36.06
CA TYR A 729 -4.87 -9.96 35.62
C TYR A 729 -5.74 -10.17 34.39
N ILE A 730 -5.21 -10.85 33.36
CA ILE A 730 -5.93 -11.11 32.10
C ILE A 730 -7.13 -12.05 32.33
N CYS A 731 -6.96 -13.11 33.13
CA CYS A 731 -8.03 -14.06 33.41
C CYS A 731 -9.15 -13.50 34.28
N ASN A 732 -8.88 -12.46 35.07
CA ASN A 732 -9.87 -11.87 35.94
C ASN A 732 -10.99 -11.19 35.12
N SER A 733 -12.19 -11.74 35.17
CA SER A 733 -13.35 -11.19 34.45
C SER A 733 -13.75 -9.77 34.90
N ARG A 734 -13.25 -9.32 36.06
CA ARG A 734 -13.49 -7.95 36.56
C ARG A 734 -12.46 -6.96 36.03
N GLN A 735 -11.33 -7.45 35.51
CA GLN A 735 -10.27 -6.63 34.90
C GLN A 735 -10.36 -6.68 33.37
N ILE A 736 -10.07 -7.81 32.75
CA ILE A 736 -10.10 -8.00 31.30
C ILE A 736 -11.03 -9.18 30.94
N GLY A 737 -10.71 -10.40 31.34
CA GLY A 737 -11.50 -11.60 31.08
C GLY A 737 -11.51 -12.07 29.63
N CYS A 738 -10.44 -11.78 28.84
CA CYS A 738 -10.41 -12.09 27.42
C CYS A 738 -9.90 -13.51 27.13
N LYS A 739 -10.09 -13.95 25.87
CA LYS A 739 -9.58 -15.22 25.35
C LYS A 739 -8.06 -15.11 25.14
N THR A 740 -7.29 -16.02 25.77
CA THR A 740 -5.84 -15.93 25.78
C THR A 740 -5.18 -17.27 25.47
N LEU A 741 -4.15 -17.25 24.64
CA LEU A 741 -3.20 -18.34 24.44
C LEU A 741 -1.87 -17.90 25.04
N PHE A 742 -1.41 -18.61 26.07
CA PHE A 742 -0.21 -18.26 26.80
C PHE A 742 0.80 -19.40 26.76
N ALA A 743 1.83 -19.27 25.93
CA ALA A 743 2.94 -20.22 25.92
C ALA A 743 4.01 -19.82 26.92
N THR A 744 4.43 -20.78 27.71
CA THR A 744 5.46 -20.56 28.74
C THR A 744 6.37 -21.78 28.89
N HIS A 745 7.55 -21.56 29.45
CA HIS A 745 8.47 -22.59 29.91
C HIS A 745 8.53 -22.65 31.43
N TYR A 746 7.78 -21.79 32.13
CA TYR A 746 7.69 -21.79 33.59
C TYR A 746 6.69 -22.85 34.05
N HIS A 747 7.18 -23.92 34.68
CA HIS A 747 6.36 -25.02 35.19
C HIS A 747 5.51 -24.59 36.38
N GLU A 748 5.98 -23.58 37.15
CA GLU A 748 5.30 -22.99 38.28
C GLU A 748 3.93 -22.40 37.95
N LEU A 749 3.69 -22.05 36.66
CA LEU A 749 2.41 -21.53 36.21
C LEU A 749 1.35 -22.62 35.99
N ILE A 750 1.73 -23.90 36.00
CA ILE A 750 0.77 -25.03 35.80
C ILE A 750 -0.28 -25.03 36.93
N ASP A 751 0.09 -24.61 38.14
CA ASP A 751 -0.82 -24.54 39.27
C ASP A 751 -1.95 -23.52 39.11
N LEU A 752 -1.84 -22.61 38.16
CA LEU A 752 -2.89 -21.62 37.89
C LEU A 752 -4.24 -22.26 37.49
N GLU A 753 -4.24 -23.46 36.90
CA GLU A 753 -5.47 -24.19 36.57
C GLU A 753 -6.31 -24.50 37.82
N HIS A 754 -5.64 -24.71 38.97
CA HIS A 754 -6.27 -25.05 40.25
C HIS A 754 -6.63 -23.80 41.06
N THR A 755 -5.98 -22.67 40.80
CA THR A 755 -6.14 -21.46 41.59
C THR A 755 -7.00 -20.37 40.93
N ILE A 756 -7.09 -20.42 39.58
CA ILE A 756 -7.81 -19.39 38.78
C ILE A 756 -8.85 -20.05 37.90
N GLU A 757 -10.08 -19.60 38.04
CA GLU A 757 -11.18 -20.03 37.18
C GLU A 757 -10.95 -19.53 35.72
N GLY A 758 -11.08 -20.42 34.76
CA GLY A 758 -10.91 -20.09 33.33
C GLY A 758 -9.53 -20.40 32.77
N VAL A 759 -8.56 -20.86 33.56
CA VAL A 759 -7.27 -21.35 33.07
C VAL A 759 -7.35 -22.84 32.81
N LYS A 760 -6.79 -23.28 31.68
CA LYS A 760 -6.61 -24.69 31.32
C LYS A 760 -5.21 -24.96 30.84
N ASN A 761 -4.60 -26.03 31.39
CA ASN A 761 -3.26 -26.46 30.98
C ASN A 761 -3.30 -27.31 29.73
N TYR A 762 -2.40 -27.01 28.83
CA TYR A 762 -2.12 -27.78 27.64
C TYR A 762 -0.62 -28.00 27.47
N SER A 763 -0.26 -29.03 26.75
CA SER A 763 1.14 -29.33 26.47
C SER A 763 1.32 -29.90 25.08
N ILE A 764 2.56 -29.95 24.60
CA ILE A 764 2.88 -30.59 23.34
C ILE A 764 3.17 -32.06 23.57
N ALA A 765 2.45 -32.93 22.88
CA ALA A 765 2.64 -34.38 22.96
C ALA A 765 4.05 -34.76 22.50
N VAL A 766 4.74 -35.53 23.36
CA VAL A 766 6.11 -36.02 23.16
C VAL A 766 6.10 -37.55 23.19
N LYS A 767 6.77 -38.17 22.22
CA LYS A 767 6.99 -39.62 22.21
C LYS A 767 8.44 -39.91 22.47
N LYS A 768 8.71 -40.59 23.60
CA LYS A 768 10.06 -41.08 23.92
C LYS A 768 10.26 -42.45 23.27
N HIS A 769 11.34 -42.61 22.52
CA HIS A 769 11.74 -43.89 21.94
C HIS A 769 13.20 -44.15 22.30
N GLY A 770 13.40 -44.91 23.44
CA GLY A 770 14.71 -45.05 24.03
C GLY A 770 15.32 -43.70 24.44
N ASP A 771 16.51 -43.41 23.95
CA ASP A 771 17.26 -42.17 24.20
C ASP A 771 16.93 -41.00 23.23
N THR A 772 15.95 -41.22 22.31
CA THR A 772 15.50 -40.20 21.37
C THR A 772 14.09 -39.73 21.67
N ILE A 773 13.90 -38.42 21.52
CA ILE A 773 12.59 -37.78 21.69
C ILE A 773 12.11 -37.28 20.35
N ARG A 774 10.83 -37.58 20.04
CA ARG A 774 10.13 -37.04 18.88
C ARG A 774 9.00 -36.18 19.37
N PHE A 775 8.99 -34.92 18.97
CA PHE A 775 7.87 -34.02 19.20
C PHE A 775 6.78 -34.34 18.17
N LEU A 776 5.58 -34.62 18.64
CA LEU A 776 4.45 -34.98 17.77
C LEU A 776 3.75 -33.74 17.20
N ARG A 777 4.11 -32.53 17.64
CA ARG A 777 3.50 -31.25 17.25
C ARG A 777 1.97 -31.23 17.50
N LYS A 778 1.46 -32.12 18.37
CA LYS A 778 0.05 -32.19 18.77
C LYS A 778 -0.11 -31.57 20.15
N ILE A 779 -1.05 -30.65 20.28
CA ILE A 779 -1.44 -30.04 21.55
C ILE A 779 -2.44 -30.96 22.24
N VAL A 780 -2.19 -31.25 23.50
CA VAL A 780 -3.01 -32.14 24.32
C VAL A 780 -3.33 -31.48 25.67
N PRO A 781 -4.49 -31.76 26.27
CA PRO A 781 -4.80 -31.31 27.63
C PRO A 781 -3.80 -31.82 28.66
N GLY A 782 -3.53 -31.00 29.67
CA GLY A 782 -2.63 -31.29 30.78
C GLY A 782 -1.27 -30.62 30.64
N GLY A 783 -0.67 -30.26 31.77
CA GLY A 783 0.68 -29.73 31.85
C GLY A 783 1.73 -30.85 31.79
N ILE A 784 2.95 -30.55 31.35
CA ILE A 784 4.09 -31.45 31.42
C ILE A 784 5.13 -30.80 32.39
N ASP A 785 5.51 -31.52 33.40
CA ASP A 785 6.56 -31.13 34.35
C ASP A 785 8.00 -31.44 33.88
N ASP A 786 8.13 -32.30 32.83
CA ASP A 786 9.42 -32.68 32.27
C ASP A 786 10.05 -31.53 31.46
N SER A 787 11.24 -31.08 31.79
CA SER A 787 12.03 -30.16 30.98
C SER A 787 12.79 -30.93 29.89
N TYR A 788 12.63 -30.54 28.63
CA TYR A 788 13.28 -31.20 27.47
C TYR A 788 14.43 -30.39 26.87
N GLY A 789 14.96 -29.37 27.61
CA GLY A 789 16.00 -28.50 27.08
C GLY A 789 17.30 -29.23 26.73
N ILE A 790 17.70 -30.23 27.56
CA ILE A 790 18.91 -31.04 27.31
C ILE A 790 18.75 -31.93 26.09
N GLU A 791 17.57 -32.47 25.87
CA GLU A 791 17.20 -33.28 24.69
C GLU A 791 17.21 -32.46 23.40
N VAL A 792 16.68 -31.24 23.44
CA VAL A 792 16.75 -30.30 22.32
C VAL A 792 18.21 -29.92 22.02
N ALA A 793 19.03 -29.70 23.05
CA ALA A 793 20.47 -29.42 22.90
C ALA A 793 21.18 -30.59 22.19
N LYS A 794 20.82 -31.83 22.55
CA LYS A 794 21.33 -33.06 21.89
C LYS A 794 20.91 -33.09 20.40
N LEU A 795 19.63 -32.81 20.07
CA LEU A 795 19.13 -32.72 18.70
C LEU A 795 19.81 -31.62 17.88
N ALA A 796 20.17 -30.52 18.52
CA ALA A 796 20.91 -29.41 17.91
C ALA A 796 22.40 -29.71 17.67
N GLY A 797 22.89 -30.92 18.07
CA GLY A 797 24.26 -31.35 17.80
C GLY A 797 25.28 -30.96 18.84
N LEU A 798 24.87 -30.59 20.08
CA LEU A 798 25.83 -30.35 21.15
C LEU A 798 26.65 -31.60 21.44
N PRO A 799 27.98 -31.48 21.77
CA PRO A 799 28.84 -32.62 22.07
C PRO A 799 28.28 -33.46 23.20
N GLU A 800 28.31 -34.78 23.02
CA GLU A 800 27.74 -35.74 23.99
C GLU A 800 28.25 -35.61 25.42
N LYS A 801 29.53 -35.21 25.60
CA LYS A 801 30.14 -34.92 26.91
C LYS A 801 29.44 -33.77 27.63
N VAL A 802 29.05 -32.72 26.91
CA VAL A 802 28.33 -31.53 27.44
C VAL A 802 26.92 -31.95 27.86
N VAL A 803 26.22 -32.70 26.99
CA VAL A 803 24.87 -33.21 27.26
C VAL A 803 24.82 -34.10 28.50
N LYS A 804 25.80 -35.06 28.64
CA LYS A 804 25.90 -35.87 29.82
C LYS A 804 26.15 -35.04 31.08
N ARG A 805 27.04 -34.08 31.02
CA ARG A 805 27.31 -33.21 32.19
C ARG A 805 26.10 -32.37 32.58
N ALA A 806 25.37 -31.82 31.60
CA ALA A 806 24.14 -31.06 31.82
C ALA A 806 23.07 -31.90 32.55
N ARG A 807 22.87 -33.16 32.17
CA ARG A 807 21.95 -34.08 32.88
C ARG A 807 22.34 -34.33 34.33
N VAL A 808 23.63 -34.43 34.60
CA VAL A 808 24.10 -34.61 35.98
C VAL A 808 23.82 -33.36 36.81
N LEU A 809 24.11 -32.18 36.26
CA LEU A 809 23.86 -30.91 36.93
C LEU A 809 22.38 -30.68 37.20
N LEU A 810 21.50 -30.99 36.21
CA LEU A 810 20.05 -30.88 36.39
C LEU A 810 19.56 -31.71 37.57
N ARG A 811 19.95 -33.00 37.62
CA ARG A 811 19.59 -33.88 38.76
C ARG A 811 20.06 -33.34 40.10
N GLN A 812 21.26 -32.76 40.18
CA GLN A 812 21.80 -32.17 41.41
C GLN A 812 20.96 -30.95 41.84
N MET A 813 20.54 -30.09 40.90
CA MET A 813 19.68 -28.94 41.19
C MET A 813 18.29 -29.39 41.66
N GLU A 814 17.66 -30.34 40.97
CA GLU A 814 16.35 -30.89 41.36
C GLU A 814 16.39 -31.49 42.78
N GLN A 815 17.48 -32.20 43.14
CA GLN A 815 17.66 -32.74 44.47
C GLN A 815 17.84 -31.64 45.52
N GLN A 816 18.53 -30.56 45.21
CA GLN A 816 18.71 -29.42 46.12
C GLN A 816 17.39 -28.71 46.40
N ILE A 817 16.57 -28.51 45.38
CA ILE A 817 15.23 -27.88 45.49
C ILE A 817 14.33 -28.79 46.31
N ALA A 818 14.30 -30.12 46.06
CA ALA A 818 13.51 -31.05 46.82
C ALA A 818 13.92 -31.13 48.31
N ALA A 819 15.22 -30.98 48.59
CA ALA A 819 15.72 -30.91 49.94
C ALA A 819 15.41 -29.60 50.71
N GLN A 820 15.31 -28.50 50.00
CA GLN A 820 14.86 -27.21 50.54
C GLN A 820 13.36 -27.16 50.85
N ASN A 821 12.55 -27.79 50.01
CA ASN A 821 11.08 -27.91 50.20
C ASN A 821 10.68 -28.89 51.33
N GLN A 822 11.59 -29.67 51.89
CA GLN A 822 11.34 -30.53 53.04
C GLN A 822 11.66 -29.93 54.43
N LYS A 823 12.11 -28.67 54.50
CA LYS A 823 12.17 -27.94 55.76
C LYS A 823 10.79 -27.28 56.02
N PRO A 824 10.15 -27.47 57.17
CA PRO A 824 8.90 -26.77 57.46
C PRO A 824 9.22 -25.30 57.60
N GLU A 825 8.86 -24.54 56.64
CA GLU A 825 8.77 -23.08 56.75
C GLU A 825 7.60 -22.72 57.64
N GLN A 826 7.86 -21.99 58.70
CA GLN A 826 6.90 -21.07 59.25
C GLN A 826 6.75 -19.97 58.20
N SER A 827 5.81 -20.16 57.29
CA SER A 827 5.53 -19.18 56.21
C SER A 827 4.50 -18.17 56.72
N ASP A 828 4.96 -16.95 56.87
CA ASP A 828 4.17 -15.76 56.60
C ASP A 828 4.01 -15.56 55.06
N ASP A 829 3.42 -16.51 54.35
CA ASP A 829 3.04 -16.36 52.96
C ASP A 829 1.62 -15.83 52.87
N MET A 830 1.47 -14.51 52.99
CA MET A 830 0.29 -13.85 52.45
C MET A 830 0.35 -13.94 50.91
N GLN A 831 -0.38 -14.86 50.32
CA GLN A 831 -0.73 -14.86 48.93
C GLN A 831 -1.46 -13.54 48.56
N TYR A 832 -0.75 -12.58 47.97
CA TYR A 832 -1.35 -11.36 47.44
C TYR A 832 -2.07 -11.72 46.14
N ASN A 833 -3.35 -12.04 46.27
CA ASN A 833 -4.29 -12.10 45.16
C ASN A 833 -4.69 -10.66 44.81
N PHE A 834 -4.87 -10.29 43.56
CA PHE A 834 -5.31 -8.97 43.13
C PHE A 834 -6.61 -8.54 43.88
N ALA A 835 -7.52 -9.46 44.12
CA ALA A 835 -8.72 -9.21 44.93
C ALA A 835 -8.38 -8.86 46.40
N ALA A 836 -7.38 -9.48 47.02
CA ALA A 836 -6.92 -9.13 48.35
C ALA A 836 -6.23 -7.76 48.38
N MET A 837 -5.47 -7.43 47.35
CA MET A 837 -4.82 -6.12 47.19
C MET A 837 -5.83 -4.98 47.01
N GLN A 838 -6.91 -5.21 46.24
CA GLN A 838 -8.03 -4.26 46.10
C GLN A 838 -8.80 -4.09 47.42
N GLN A 839 -9.01 -5.18 48.16
CA GLN A 839 -9.62 -5.12 49.49
C GLN A 839 -8.74 -4.33 50.48
N GLU A 840 -7.43 -4.54 50.45
CA GLU A 840 -6.47 -3.81 51.27
C GLU A 840 -6.38 -2.32 50.89
N GLN A 841 -6.43 -1.98 49.63
CA GLN A 841 -6.52 -0.60 49.16
C GLN A 841 -7.81 0.07 49.61
N ALA A 842 -8.94 -0.61 49.49
CA ALA A 842 -10.22 -0.13 49.98
C ALA A 842 -10.20 0.12 51.50
N VAL A 843 -9.61 -0.81 52.26
CA VAL A 843 -9.45 -0.67 53.73
C VAL A 843 -8.51 0.47 54.10
N GLN A 844 -7.40 0.63 53.38
CA GLN A 844 -6.47 1.75 53.59
C GLN A 844 -7.10 3.09 53.29
N MET A 845 -7.92 3.17 52.25
CA MET A 845 -8.63 4.38 51.87
C MET A 845 -9.62 4.78 52.96
N LEU A 846 -10.42 3.82 53.48
CA LEU A 846 -11.31 4.06 54.62
C LEU A 846 -10.55 4.46 55.90
N LYS A 847 -9.41 3.87 56.19
CA LYS A 847 -8.56 4.22 57.34
C LYS A 847 -7.95 5.62 57.27
N LYS A 848 -7.66 6.11 56.09
CA LYS A 848 -7.10 7.46 55.83
C LYS A 848 -8.15 8.54 55.79
N THR A 849 -9.42 8.18 55.66
CA THR A 849 -10.55 9.11 55.53
C THR A 849 -11.01 9.58 56.90
N ASN A 850 -10.84 10.87 57.20
CA ASN A 850 -11.32 11.45 58.45
C ASN A 850 -12.78 11.95 58.24
N LEU A 851 -13.74 11.15 58.64
CA LEU A 851 -15.19 11.39 58.47
C LEU A 851 -15.67 12.70 59.13
N GLN A 852 -14.89 13.28 60.04
CA GLN A 852 -15.29 14.53 60.73
C GLN A 852 -14.98 15.80 59.94
N GLU A 853 -14.18 15.68 58.88
CA GLU A 853 -13.69 16.81 58.04
C GLU A 853 -14.30 16.83 56.64
N LEU A 854 -15.13 15.83 56.28
CA LEU A 854 -15.70 15.68 54.94
C LEU A 854 -17.19 16.11 54.90
N SER A 855 -17.60 16.73 53.81
CA SER A 855 -18.99 16.99 53.47
C SER A 855 -19.74 15.71 53.05
N ASP A 856 -21.07 15.71 53.12
CA ASP A 856 -21.91 14.58 52.69
C ASP A 856 -21.67 14.15 51.24
N ALA A 857 -21.28 15.10 50.34
CA ALA A 857 -20.98 14.83 48.93
C ALA A 857 -19.66 14.10 48.80
N GLU A 858 -18.63 14.51 49.55
CA GLU A 858 -17.31 13.87 49.53
C GLU A 858 -17.32 12.50 50.21
N CYS A 859 -18.14 12.31 51.24
CA CYS A 859 -18.41 10.99 51.86
C CYS A 859 -19.03 10.02 50.85
N ARG A 860 -19.99 10.46 50.04
CA ARG A 860 -20.57 9.65 48.94
C ARG A 860 -19.54 9.26 47.89
N GLN A 861 -18.70 10.20 47.48
CA GLN A 861 -17.64 9.94 46.49
C GLN A 861 -16.65 8.89 47.01
N VAL A 862 -16.18 9.00 48.25
CA VAL A 862 -15.29 8.01 48.88
C VAL A 862 -15.98 6.64 49.00
N LEU A 863 -17.27 6.61 49.33
CA LEU A 863 -18.04 5.36 49.40
C LEU A 863 -18.23 4.73 48.01
N GLU A 864 -18.44 5.52 46.94
CA GLU A 864 -18.52 5.05 45.57
C GLU A 864 -17.17 4.50 45.11
N GLU A 865 -16.05 5.18 45.37
CA GLU A 865 -14.71 4.70 45.03
C GLU A 865 -14.33 3.41 45.75
N VAL A 866 -14.65 3.31 47.09
CA VAL A 866 -14.45 2.07 47.84
C VAL A 866 -15.35 0.94 47.34
N THR A 867 -16.58 1.26 46.96
CA THR A 867 -17.53 0.27 46.43
C THR A 867 -17.06 -0.23 45.06
N ASN A 868 -16.53 0.65 44.23
CA ASN A 868 -15.97 0.30 42.93
C ASN A 868 -14.71 -0.55 43.08
N LEU A 869 -13.83 -0.24 44.04
CA LEU A 869 -12.65 -1.06 44.36
C LEU A 869 -13.02 -2.46 44.88
N LEU A 870 -14.15 -2.58 45.61
CA LEU A 870 -14.64 -3.85 46.13
C LEU A 870 -15.48 -4.66 45.13
N ARG A 871 -16.08 -3.99 44.12
CA ARG A 871 -16.90 -4.61 43.07
C ARG A 871 -16.10 -4.88 41.80
N GLY A 872 -15.00 -4.16 41.60
CA GLY A 872 -14.10 -4.02 40.48
C GLY A 872 -13.21 -4.97 40.10
#